data_f649c8fa3b7a8583a35e3db38989d3f7
#
_entry.id   f649c8fa3b7a8583a35e3db38989d3f7
#
_cell.length_a   1.000
_cell.length_b   1.000
_cell.length_c   1.000
_cell.angle_alpha   90.00
_cell.angle_beta   90.00
_cell.angle_gamma   90.00
#
_symmetry.space_group_name_H-M   'P 1'
#
loop_
_entity.id
_entity.type
_entity.pdbx_description
1 polymer ?
#
loop_
_entity_poly.entity_id
_entity_poly.type
_entity_poly.pdbx_seq_one_letter_code
_entity_poly.pdbx_strand_id
1 'polypeptide(L)'
;MTQIDALKTDEIQNYEIEHQEEVRRLAGECMVILENDGVLPLQASTKKIALFGTGARHTIKGGTGSGDVNVRENISIAQGLERAGFKFVTEGWLDQYDRLYADAQEAYAKKLNEFTEKTGKPSMLYAFENPFEEPEQPEITEADVKEADAAIYVISRNSGEGKDRRAEKGDYYLSDRELQNIRFMTEHYKNCIVLLNVGGVIDLTSLKAIEGVRAIMLVGQTGNMGGYAVADVLTAKTIPSGKLTDTWARSYEDYPSSATFSHRDGNLDDEYYSDGIYVGYRYFDTFGVMPLYCFGYGKSYTEFEMKTMNVTADEKQVQVEVEVTNIGDKYPGKEVVQVYYSAPDGIMEKPTQELAGFAKTKLLAPGEKDVVTITFATTDMASFDAYDAAWIMEEGEYTIRVGNSSRNTEAVAVIDLDEQVTTLQLKRLMRDTIAVRELHHMIPIFDIEFDFGVPAIPFRIMLQAQNFKKELVEYEVMRRTLMDKRKDEVLTLEDVKAGNATLDELTAQLTVEEMAELCVGTERRNGDGNVIGSASSCVPGAAGDTTSSLLETRKVPNLIQADGPAGLRLETPCTAIPIATTLAQSWDMNLIHRMGELVGEEMKQLHVDLWLAPGMNIHRNPLCGRNFEYYSEDPVLTGLCAATETKGVQSQKGKGTTIKHFAGNNQEDNRMFTNEHISERALREIYLKGFEIAVKTAQPYAIMTSYNLINGVHSANNYDMLQNIARDEWGFEGLVMTDWYTSQDTTEMGMVSPSGKYSHSSSVQCIKAGNDLQMPGCQQNVDDIVEAVNEGKEITKADLQRCAKHILSVALKTM
;
A
#
# COMPACT_ATOMS: atom_id res chain seq x y z
N MET A 1 21.89 -17.41 23.08
CA MET A 1 22.13 -17.70 21.67
C MET A 1 23.10 -16.61 21.15
N THR A 2 24.12 -16.99 20.43
CA THR A 2 24.97 -16.02 19.71
C THR A 2 24.07 -15.33 18.69
N GLN A 3 24.12 -14.00 18.61
CA GLN A 3 23.55 -13.26 17.53
C GLN A 3 24.05 -13.87 16.21
N ILE A 4 23.14 -14.17 15.30
CA ILE A 4 23.46 -14.78 14.02
C ILE A 4 23.64 -13.63 13.03
N ASP A 5 24.83 -13.50 12.44
CA ASP A 5 25.08 -12.51 11.40
C ASP A 5 24.38 -12.94 10.09
N ALA A 6 23.81 -11.97 9.39
CA ALA A 6 23.27 -12.19 8.05
C ALA A 6 24.37 -12.68 7.10
N LEU A 7 23.96 -13.52 6.15
CA LEU A 7 24.87 -13.98 5.11
C LEU A 7 25.35 -12.77 4.29
N LYS A 8 26.66 -12.54 4.31
CA LYS A 8 27.32 -11.52 3.48
C LYS A 8 28.14 -12.23 2.43
N THR A 9 27.70 -12.21 1.19
CA THR A 9 28.43 -12.80 0.07
C THR A 9 28.15 -12.05 -1.23
N ASP A 10 29.20 -11.90 -2.05
CA ASP A 10 29.07 -11.39 -3.42
C ASP A 10 28.61 -12.48 -4.40
N GLU A 11 28.59 -13.76 -3.97
CA GLU A 11 28.14 -14.87 -4.78
C GLU A 11 26.61 -14.92 -4.80
N ILE A 12 26.03 -15.06 -6.00
CA ILE A 12 24.59 -15.22 -6.19
C ILE A 12 24.15 -16.56 -5.59
N GLN A 13 23.16 -16.53 -4.71
CA GLN A 13 22.63 -17.72 -4.05
C GLN A 13 21.52 -18.35 -4.90
N ASN A 14 21.28 -19.63 -4.75
CA ASN A 14 20.24 -20.34 -5.50
C ASN A 14 18.85 -19.73 -5.28
N TYR A 15 18.51 -19.33 -4.05
CA TYR A 15 17.23 -18.71 -3.77
C TYR A 15 17.04 -17.40 -4.53
N GLU A 16 18.10 -16.59 -4.70
CA GLU A 16 18.04 -15.33 -5.47
C GLU A 16 17.66 -15.61 -6.94
N ILE A 17 18.24 -16.66 -7.55
CA ILE A 17 17.94 -17.05 -8.93
C ILE A 17 16.48 -17.49 -9.07
N GLU A 18 16.00 -18.32 -8.14
CA GLU A 18 14.62 -18.80 -8.10
C GLU A 18 13.63 -17.64 -7.92
N HIS A 19 13.91 -16.72 -6.97
CA HIS A 19 13.07 -15.55 -6.73
C HIS A 19 13.02 -14.60 -7.94
N GLN A 20 14.16 -14.35 -8.58
CA GLN A 20 14.22 -13.51 -9.79
C GLN A 20 13.40 -14.09 -10.95
N GLU A 21 13.44 -15.41 -11.15
CA GLU A 21 12.61 -16.08 -12.17
C GLU A 21 11.12 -15.98 -11.84
N GLU A 22 10.74 -16.16 -10.58
CA GLU A 22 9.35 -16.01 -10.13
C GLU A 22 8.87 -14.56 -10.29
N VAL A 23 9.64 -13.56 -9.85
CA VAL A 23 9.31 -12.13 -10.02
C VAL A 23 9.11 -11.81 -11.50
N ARG A 24 10.03 -12.23 -12.37
CA ARG A 24 9.90 -12.05 -13.82
C ARG A 24 8.59 -12.63 -14.36
N ARG A 25 8.27 -13.87 -13.95
CA ARG A 25 7.08 -14.59 -14.42
C ARG A 25 5.79 -13.91 -14.00
N LEU A 26 5.71 -13.49 -12.73
CA LEU A 26 4.50 -12.96 -12.12
C LEU A 26 4.28 -11.46 -12.41
N ALA A 27 5.36 -10.68 -12.50
CA ALA A 27 5.26 -9.24 -12.73
C ALA A 27 4.55 -8.87 -14.05
N GLY A 28 4.65 -9.69 -15.09
CA GLY A 28 3.94 -9.46 -16.34
C GLY A 28 2.42 -9.54 -16.23
N GLU A 29 1.90 -10.32 -15.28
CA GLU A 29 0.45 -10.44 -15.03
C GLU A 29 -0.13 -9.20 -14.31
N CYS A 30 0.73 -8.38 -13.71
CA CYS A 30 0.36 -7.13 -13.06
C CYS A 30 0.19 -5.95 -14.04
N MET A 31 0.76 -6.06 -15.26
CA MET A 31 0.72 -4.96 -16.23
C MET A 31 -0.68 -4.76 -16.81
N VAL A 32 -1.05 -3.49 -17.01
CA VAL A 32 -2.39 -3.11 -17.47
C VAL A 32 -2.32 -2.54 -18.89
N ILE A 33 -3.04 -3.14 -19.81
CA ILE A 33 -3.25 -2.55 -21.14
C ILE A 33 -4.37 -1.52 -21.04
N LEU A 34 -4.04 -0.24 -21.23
CA LEU A 34 -5.02 0.84 -21.24
C LEU A 34 -5.63 0.99 -22.62
N GLU A 35 -4.79 1.00 -23.67
CA GLU A 35 -5.24 1.07 -25.06
C GLU A 35 -4.44 0.08 -25.91
N ASN A 36 -5.12 -0.56 -26.88
CA ASN A 36 -4.50 -1.40 -27.88
C ASN A 36 -5.45 -1.57 -29.08
N ASP A 37 -5.02 -1.16 -30.25
CA ASP A 37 -5.77 -1.33 -31.50
C ASP A 37 -5.33 -2.57 -32.31
N GLY A 38 -4.66 -3.52 -31.64
CA GLY A 38 -4.14 -4.74 -32.22
C GLY A 38 -2.65 -4.67 -32.62
N VAL A 39 -1.94 -3.58 -32.25
CA VAL A 39 -0.48 -3.51 -32.43
C VAL A 39 0.26 -4.40 -31.46
N LEU A 40 -0.28 -4.64 -30.28
CA LEU A 40 0.21 -5.59 -29.29
C LEU A 40 -0.61 -6.88 -29.31
N PRO A 41 0.03 -8.04 -29.07
CA PRO A 41 1.48 -8.22 -28.92
C PRO A 41 2.23 -8.03 -30.23
N LEU A 42 3.55 -7.73 -30.11
CA LEU A 42 4.43 -7.54 -31.27
C LEU A 42 4.47 -8.80 -32.14
N GLN A 43 4.41 -8.61 -33.45
CA GLN A 43 4.42 -9.72 -34.37
C GLN A 43 5.80 -10.43 -34.40
N ALA A 44 5.83 -11.74 -34.67
CA ALA A 44 7.07 -12.51 -34.74
C ALA A 44 8.06 -11.98 -35.79
N SER A 45 7.56 -11.24 -36.79
CA SER A 45 8.36 -10.54 -37.80
C SER A 45 9.05 -9.27 -37.30
N THR A 46 8.59 -8.67 -36.22
CA THR A 46 9.20 -7.48 -35.61
C THR A 46 10.61 -7.82 -35.13
N LYS A 47 11.60 -7.07 -35.60
CA LYS A 47 13.03 -7.27 -35.25
C LYS A 47 13.72 -5.97 -34.86
N LYS A 48 13.34 -4.87 -35.50
CA LYS A 48 13.93 -3.56 -35.29
C LYS A 48 12.98 -2.64 -34.55
N ILE A 49 13.44 -2.07 -33.47
CA ILE A 49 12.66 -1.15 -32.63
C ILE A 49 13.36 0.21 -32.58
N ALA A 50 12.61 1.27 -32.82
CA ALA A 50 12.99 2.63 -32.44
C ALA A 50 12.57 2.83 -30.99
N LEU A 51 13.52 2.79 -30.06
CA LEU A 51 13.30 2.89 -28.63
C LEU A 51 13.68 4.28 -28.12
N PHE A 52 12.78 4.92 -27.37
CA PHE A 52 12.92 6.25 -26.83
C PHE A 52 12.37 6.33 -25.40
N GLY A 53 12.58 7.46 -24.75
CA GLY A 53 12.02 7.79 -23.45
C GLY A 53 12.94 7.49 -22.27
N THR A 54 12.70 8.18 -21.17
CA THR A 54 13.58 8.16 -19.99
C THR A 54 13.68 6.80 -19.34
N GLY A 55 12.57 6.06 -19.25
CA GLY A 55 12.53 4.72 -18.66
C GLY A 55 13.09 3.59 -19.51
N ALA A 56 13.53 3.84 -20.76
CA ALA A 56 14.01 2.80 -21.66
C ALA A 56 15.23 2.05 -21.11
N ARG A 57 16.28 2.80 -20.72
CA ARG A 57 17.50 2.27 -20.08
C ARG A 57 17.56 2.53 -18.58
N HIS A 58 16.83 3.56 -18.09
CA HIS A 58 16.73 3.91 -16.68
C HIS A 58 15.36 3.48 -16.13
N THR A 59 15.05 2.20 -16.27
CA THR A 59 13.80 1.63 -15.81
C THR A 59 13.71 1.67 -14.28
N ILE A 60 12.64 2.27 -13.75
CA ILE A 60 12.40 2.42 -12.32
C ILE A 60 11.81 1.11 -11.79
N LYS A 61 12.49 0.48 -10.83
CA LYS A 61 12.07 -0.77 -10.19
C LYS A 61 11.07 -0.59 -9.07
N GLY A 62 11.15 0.56 -8.37
CA GLY A 62 10.35 0.93 -7.21
C GLY A 62 10.62 2.37 -6.80
N GLY A 63 9.86 2.91 -5.83
CA GLY A 63 10.03 4.26 -5.34
C GLY A 63 11.30 4.46 -4.49
N THR A 64 11.54 5.70 -4.08
CA THR A 64 12.70 6.09 -3.25
C THR A 64 12.35 6.13 -1.75
N GLY A 65 13.36 6.24 -0.90
CA GLY A 65 13.21 6.27 0.55
C GLY A 65 13.26 4.87 1.17
N SER A 66 12.40 4.61 2.14
CA SER A 66 12.31 3.30 2.81
C SER A 66 11.90 2.17 1.87
N GLY A 67 11.22 2.49 0.77
CA GLY A 67 10.79 1.54 -0.27
C GLY A 67 11.87 1.14 -1.28
N ASP A 68 13.07 1.74 -1.25
CA ASP A 68 14.13 1.42 -2.22
C ASP A 68 14.94 0.19 -1.79
N VAL A 69 14.76 -0.90 -2.51
CA VAL A 69 15.47 -2.17 -2.27
C VAL A 69 16.84 -2.15 -2.93
N ASN A 70 17.88 -2.51 -2.18
CA ASN A 70 19.21 -2.73 -2.73
C ASN A 70 19.24 -4.05 -3.50
N VAL A 71 19.52 -4.00 -4.80
CA VAL A 71 19.49 -5.15 -5.71
C VAL A 71 20.84 -5.36 -6.38
N ARG A 72 21.19 -6.60 -6.74
CA ARG A 72 22.41 -6.89 -7.52
C ARG A 72 22.36 -6.28 -8.90
N GLU A 73 21.21 -6.37 -9.55
CA GLU A 73 20.99 -5.90 -10.91
C GLU A 73 19.54 -5.43 -11.07
N ASN A 74 19.34 -4.31 -11.73
CA ASN A 74 18.03 -3.82 -12.15
C ASN A 74 17.94 -3.93 -13.68
N ILE A 75 17.12 -4.86 -14.17
CA ILE A 75 16.97 -5.11 -15.60
C ILE A 75 16.12 -4.03 -16.25
N SER A 76 16.72 -3.25 -17.13
CA SER A 76 16.00 -2.23 -17.88
C SER A 76 15.10 -2.82 -18.97
N ILE A 77 14.12 -2.04 -19.43
CA ILE A 77 13.25 -2.41 -20.56
C ILE A 77 14.11 -2.65 -21.81
N ALA A 78 15.14 -1.85 -22.05
CA ALA A 78 16.08 -2.06 -23.16
C ALA A 78 16.76 -3.43 -23.06
N GLN A 79 17.34 -3.79 -21.93
CA GLN A 79 17.98 -5.10 -21.72
C GLN A 79 16.98 -6.25 -21.92
N GLY A 80 15.75 -6.09 -21.45
CA GLY A 80 14.69 -7.08 -21.66
C GLY A 80 14.39 -7.32 -23.14
N LEU A 81 14.23 -6.25 -23.89
CA LEU A 81 13.97 -6.31 -25.33
C LEU A 81 15.16 -6.87 -26.13
N GLU A 82 16.40 -6.49 -25.78
CA GLU A 82 17.61 -7.08 -26.40
C GLU A 82 17.68 -8.59 -26.17
N ARG A 83 17.44 -9.04 -24.95
CA ARG A 83 17.39 -10.48 -24.62
C ARG A 83 16.30 -11.21 -25.39
N ALA A 84 15.18 -10.55 -25.69
CA ALA A 84 14.11 -11.10 -26.53
C ALA A 84 14.46 -11.13 -28.03
N GLY A 85 15.60 -10.59 -28.43
CA GLY A 85 16.14 -10.62 -29.77
C GLY A 85 15.82 -9.40 -30.63
N PHE A 86 15.31 -8.32 -30.03
CA PHE A 86 15.11 -7.06 -30.73
C PHE A 86 16.42 -6.28 -30.86
N LYS A 87 16.51 -5.48 -31.94
CA LYS A 87 17.63 -4.57 -32.20
C LYS A 87 17.14 -3.13 -32.21
N PHE A 88 17.79 -2.26 -31.47
CA PHE A 88 17.46 -0.84 -31.48
C PHE A 88 18.13 -0.13 -32.67
N VAL A 89 17.37 0.78 -33.24
CA VAL A 89 17.87 1.62 -34.35
C VAL A 89 18.17 3.03 -33.88
N THR A 90 17.88 3.35 -32.61
CA THR A 90 17.97 4.69 -32.01
C THR A 90 18.98 4.74 -30.84
N GLU A 91 20.00 3.87 -30.87
CA GLU A 91 21.03 3.81 -29.81
C GLU A 91 21.70 5.18 -29.56
N GLY A 92 21.96 5.96 -30.63
CA GLY A 92 22.55 7.27 -30.49
C GLY A 92 21.75 8.26 -29.66
N TRP A 93 20.40 8.21 -29.74
CA TRP A 93 19.51 9.01 -28.90
C TRP A 93 19.54 8.50 -27.42
N LEU A 94 19.52 7.20 -27.22
CA LEU A 94 19.64 6.59 -25.90
C LEU A 94 20.98 6.94 -25.23
N ASP A 95 22.09 6.84 -25.97
CA ASP A 95 23.41 7.19 -25.47
C ASP A 95 23.54 8.70 -25.16
N GLN A 96 22.79 9.55 -25.86
CA GLN A 96 22.75 10.98 -25.52
C GLN A 96 22.03 11.20 -24.19
N TYR A 97 20.91 10.52 -23.96
CA TYR A 97 20.21 10.63 -22.68
C TYR A 97 21.03 10.05 -21.52
N ASP A 98 21.71 8.91 -21.73
CA ASP A 98 22.57 8.31 -20.70
C ASP A 98 23.66 9.29 -20.23
N ARG A 99 24.22 10.07 -21.14
CA ARG A 99 25.20 11.10 -20.77
C ARG A 99 24.58 12.22 -19.95
N LEU A 100 23.41 12.73 -20.35
CA LEU A 100 22.71 13.76 -19.59
C LEU A 100 22.33 13.28 -18.19
N TYR A 101 21.89 12.02 -18.09
CA TYR A 101 21.53 11.40 -16.82
C TYR A 101 22.77 11.25 -15.90
N ALA A 102 23.88 10.77 -16.45
CA ALA A 102 25.14 10.65 -15.69
C ALA A 102 25.66 12.01 -15.18
N ASP A 103 25.63 13.03 -16.04
CA ASP A 103 26.02 14.40 -15.67
C ASP A 103 25.11 14.95 -14.54
N ALA A 104 23.80 14.70 -14.62
CA ALA A 104 22.86 15.11 -13.60
C ALA A 104 23.08 14.39 -12.26
N GLN A 105 23.35 13.07 -12.30
CA GLN A 105 23.69 12.30 -11.10
C GLN A 105 24.98 12.79 -10.43
N GLU A 106 26.02 13.07 -11.21
CA GLU A 106 27.27 13.63 -10.68
C GLU A 106 27.03 15.00 -10.02
N ALA A 107 26.28 15.88 -10.67
CA ALA A 107 25.91 17.18 -10.12
C ALA A 107 25.10 17.06 -8.83
N TYR A 108 24.17 16.09 -8.76
CA TYR A 108 23.39 15.83 -7.57
C TYR A 108 24.22 15.27 -6.41
N ALA A 109 25.07 14.28 -6.69
CA ALA A 109 25.99 13.72 -5.69
C ALA A 109 26.91 14.81 -5.09
N LYS A 110 27.35 15.78 -5.92
CA LYS A 110 28.11 16.93 -5.42
C LYS A 110 27.28 17.78 -4.45
N LYS A 111 26.01 18.05 -4.73
CA LYS A 111 25.10 18.80 -3.82
C LYS A 111 24.94 18.07 -2.48
N LEU A 112 24.78 16.74 -2.50
CA LEU A 112 24.69 15.91 -1.30
C LEU A 112 25.95 16.02 -0.44
N ASN A 113 27.14 15.92 -1.06
CA ASN A 113 28.42 16.06 -0.36
C ASN A 113 28.62 17.47 0.22
N GLU A 114 28.31 18.50 -0.57
CA GLU A 114 28.39 19.90 -0.11
C GLU A 114 27.45 20.17 1.09
N PHE A 115 26.27 19.58 1.10
CA PHE A 115 25.35 19.67 2.25
C PHE A 115 25.96 19.04 3.49
N THR A 116 26.49 17.82 3.38
CA THR A 116 27.10 17.09 4.49
C THR A 116 28.33 17.86 5.02
N GLU A 117 29.19 18.36 4.13
CA GLU A 117 30.37 19.16 4.52
C GLU A 117 29.99 20.46 5.24
N LYS A 118 28.95 21.15 4.79
CA LYS A 118 28.53 22.43 5.38
C LYS A 118 27.79 22.28 6.71
N THR A 119 26.96 21.25 6.83
CA THR A 119 26.04 21.11 7.95
C THR A 119 26.46 20.07 8.99
N GLY A 120 27.37 19.14 8.62
CA GLY A 120 27.69 17.97 9.42
C GLY A 120 26.55 16.96 9.51
N LYS A 121 25.45 17.17 8.79
CA LYS A 121 24.25 16.31 8.79
C LYS A 121 24.33 15.25 7.68
N PRO A 122 23.66 14.10 7.84
CA PRO A 122 23.56 13.07 6.80
C PRO A 122 22.96 13.62 5.50
N SER A 123 23.52 13.25 4.36
CA SER A 123 23.07 13.67 3.02
C SER A 123 21.62 13.26 2.73
N MET A 124 21.13 12.22 3.37
CA MET A 124 19.77 11.74 3.24
C MET A 124 18.72 12.79 3.64
N LEU A 125 19.01 13.63 4.65
CA LEU A 125 18.11 14.73 5.04
C LEU A 125 17.93 15.74 3.91
N TYR A 126 19.02 15.99 3.14
CA TYR A 126 18.92 16.82 1.94
C TYR A 126 18.10 16.13 0.85
N ALA A 127 18.31 14.83 0.67
CA ALA A 127 17.65 14.05 -0.38
C ALA A 127 16.13 13.93 -0.17
N PHE A 128 15.63 13.87 1.06
CA PHE A 128 14.20 13.89 1.35
C PHE A 128 13.52 15.20 0.95
N GLU A 129 14.18 16.33 1.21
CA GLU A 129 13.63 17.64 0.85
C GLU A 129 13.86 17.98 -0.64
N ASN A 130 14.93 17.45 -1.23
CA ASN A 130 15.38 17.74 -2.58
C ASN A 130 15.70 16.42 -3.31
N PRO A 131 14.69 15.62 -3.69
CA PRO A 131 14.93 14.37 -4.40
C PRO A 131 15.64 14.61 -5.74
N PHE A 132 16.28 13.56 -6.26
CA PHE A 132 16.92 13.63 -7.57
C PHE A 132 15.87 13.88 -8.66
N GLU A 133 16.07 14.91 -9.45
CA GLU A 133 15.25 15.22 -10.61
C GLU A 133 15.94 14.73 -11.89
N GLU A 134 15.22 13.94 -12.68
CA GLU A 134 15.74 13.49 -13.98
C GLU A 134 15.96 14.68 -14.92
N PRO A 135 17.05 14.68 -15.72
CA PRO A 135 17.29 15.75 -16.68
C PRO A 135 16.27 15.72 -17.83
N GLU A 136 16.02 16.88 -18.44
CA GLU A 136 15.21 16.93 -19.64
C GLU A 136 15.84 16.06 -20.74
N GLN A 137 15.04 15.19 -21.34
CA GLN A 137 15.47 14.29 -22.39
C GLN A 137 15.72 15.03 -23.72
N PRO A 138 16.56 14.46 -24.63
CA PRO A 138 16.80 15.03 -25.93
C PRO A 138 15.54 15.13 -26.80
N GLU A 139 15.51 16.07 -27.72
CA GLU A 139 14.53 16.10 -28.79
C GLU A 139 14.80 14.96 -29.80
N ILE A 140 13.75 14.30 -30.25
CA ILE A 140 13.85 13.38 -31.38
C ILE A 140 13.86 14.20 -32.67
N THR A 141 14.87 13.98 -33.51
CA THR A 141 15.08 14.72 -34.73
C THR A 141 15.10 13.80 -35.96
N GLU A 142 15.06 14.38 -37.15
CA GLU A 142 15.22 13.63 -38.42
C GLU A 142 16.49 12.75 -38.46
N ALA A 143 17.55 13.16 -37.75
CA ALA A 143 18.78 12.38 -37.67
C ALA A 143 18.60 11.05 -36.90
N ASP A 144 17.64 10.99 -36.03
CA ASP A 144 17.32 9.82 -35.18
C ASP A 144 16.37 8.86 -35.89
N VAL A 145 15.68 9.31 -36.96
CA VAL A 145 14.72 8.47 -37.69
C VAL A 145 15.45 7.42 -38.50
N LYS A 146 15.17 6.14 -38.23
CA LYS A 146 15.68 4.98 -38.93
C LYS A 146 14.53 4.01 -39.22
N GLU A 147 14.69 3.17 -40.23
CA GLU A 147 13.71 2.12 -40.51
C GLU A 147 13.55 1.18 -39.33
N ALA A 148 12.35 1.08 -38.78
CA ALA A 148 11.98 0.20 -37.68
C ALA A 148 10.60 -0.44 -37.91
N ASP A 149 10.41 -1.61 -37.34
CA ASP A 149 9.15 -2.36 -37.43
C ASP A 149 8.11 -1.79 -36.43
N ALA A 150 8.60 -1.24 -35.29
CA ALA A 150 7.81 -0.57 -34.27
C ALA A 150 8.62 0.53 -33.58
N ALA A 151 7.93 1.51 -33.02
CA ALA A 151 8.51 2.53 -32.14
C ALA A 151 7.90 2.44 -30.74
N ILE A 152 8.74 2.46 -29.74
CA ILE A 152 8.36 2.38 -28.33
C ILE A 152 8.90 3.60 -27.60
N TYR A 153 8.02 4.29 -26.87
CA TYR A 153 8.38 5.41 -26.00
C TYR A 153 8.08 5.04 -24.54
N VAL A 154 9.07 5.12 -23.67
CA VAL A 154 8.94 4.77 -22.24
C VAL A 154 8.92 6.03 -21.40
N ILE A 155 7.76 6.35 -20.84
CA ILE A 155 7.59 7.42 -19.85
C ILE A 155 7.90 6.84 -18.48
N SER A 156 8.80 7.47 -17.73
CA SER A 156 9.09 7.10 -16.34
C SER A 156 8.74 8.22 -15.37
N ARG A 157 8.28 7.85 -14.18
CA ARG A 157 8.09 8.74 -13.03
C ARG A 157 8.50 8.02 -11.78
N ASN A 158 9.30 8.70 -10.96
CA ASN A 158 9.65 8.24 -9.63
C ASN A 158 8.97 9.11 -8.57
N SER A 159 8.66 8.52 -7.44
CA SER A 159 8.17 9.20 -6.25
C SER A 159 8.71 8.49 -5.02
N GLY A 160 8.53 9.06 -3.85
CA GLY A 160 9.10 8.46 -2.67
C GLY A 160 8.66 9.11 -1.38
N GLU A 161 9.27 8.63 -0.33
CA GLU A 161 9.06 9.07 1.03
C GLU A 161 9.59 10.50 1.26
N GLY A 162 8.83 11.27 2.04
CA GLY A 162 9.20 12.59 2.53
C GLY A 162 8.78 13.76 1.63
N LYS A 163 8.22 13.49 0.43
CA LYS A 163 7.81 14.52 -0.51
C LYS A 163 6.61 14.09 -1.33
N ASP A 164 5.62 14.96 -1.44
CA ASP A 164 4.51 14.77 -2.37
C ASP A 164 4.89 15.15 -3.79
N ARG A 165 4.24 14.49 -4.75
CA ARG A 165 4.30 14.82 -6.17
C ARG A 165 3.61 16.15 -6.44
N ARG A 166 3.86 16.72 -7.63
CA ARG A 166 3.34 18.04 -8.02
C ARG A 166 2.41 17.93 -9.23
N ALA A 167 1.31 18.70 -9.22
CA ALA A 167 0.45 18.86 -10.37
C ALA A 167 1.14 19.76 -11.41
N GLU A 168 2.31 19.33 -11.91
CA GLU A 168 3.19 20.09 -12.80
C GLU A 168 3.64 19.24 -13.99
N LYS A 169 4.15 19.91 -15.05
CA LYS A 169 4.70 19.24 -16.23
C LYS A 169 6.01 18.52 -15.88
N GLY A 170 6.11 17.27 -16.30
CA GLY A 170 7.24 16.40 -16.01
C GLY A 170 7.03 15.53 -14.76
N ASP A 171 5.99 15.81 -13.97
CA ASP A 171 5.56 14.95 -12.86
C ASP A 171 4.16 14.38 -13.11
N TYR A 172 3.09 15.03 -12.63
CA TYR A 172 1.72 14.56 -12.87
C TYR A 172 1.31 14.74 -14.32
N TYR A 173 1.61 15.89 -14.93
CA TYR A 173 1.39 16.12 -16.36
C TYR A 173 2.60 15.72 -17.17
N LEU A 174 2.38 15.28 -18.42
CA LEU A 174 3.47 15.07 -19.36
C LEU A 174 4.20 16.39 -19.66
N SER A 175 5.52 16.34 -19.81
CA SER A 175 6.32 17.49 -20.21
C SER A 175 6.08 17.87 -21.66
N ASP A 176 6.37 19.11 -22.01
CA ASP A 176 6.26 19.57 -23.40
C ASP A 176 7.19 18.75 -24.31
N ARG A 177 8.37 18.36 -23.81
CA ARG A 177 9.33 17.53 -24.52
C ARG A 177 8.80 16.12 -24.77
N GLU A 178 8.16 15.48 -23.81
CA GLU A 178 7.53 14.16 -23.99
C GLU A 178 6.46 14.23 -25.07
N LEU A 179 5.57 15.20 -24.99
CA LEU A 179 4.50 15.37 -25.98
C LEU A 179 5.04 15.66 -27.38
N GLN A 180 6.08 16.50 -27.50
CA GLN A 180 6.75 16.80 -28.76
C GLN A 180 7.38 15.54 -29.36
N ASN A 181 8.14 14.81 -28.56
CA ASN A 181 8.81 13.57 -28.99
C ASN A 181 7.82 12.50 -29.43
N ILE A 182 6.72 12.31 -28.67
CA ILE A 182 5.70 11.30 -29.04
C ILE A 182 4.99 11.71 -30.33
N ARG A 183 4.63 12.98 -30.52
CA ARG A 183 4.05 13.45 -31.79
C ARG A 183 5.00 13.21 -32.96
N PHE A 184 6.26 13.60 -32.81
CA PHE A 184 7.28 13.36 -33.84
C PHE A 184 7.43 11.86 -34.15
N MET A 185 7.42 11.01 -33.12
CA MET A 185 7.46 9.56 -33.30
C MET A 185 6.26 9.05 -34.12
N THR A 186 5.04 9.56 -33.84
CA THR A 186 3.84 9.10 -34.57
C THR A 186 3.79 9.59 -36.02
N GLU A 187 4.47 10.68 -36.35
CA GLU A 187 4.60 11.18 -37.73
C GLU A 187 5.54 10.31 -38.58
N HIS A 188 6.51 9.63 -37.94
CA HIS A 188 7.57 8.90 -38.65
C HIS A 188 7.45 7.37 -38.56
N TYR A 189 6.69 6.84 -37.61
CA TYR A 189 6.53 5.42 -37.40
C TYR A 189 5.05 5.00 -37.37
N LYS A 190 4.75 3.86 -37.99
CA LYS A 190 3.38 3.37 -38.09
C LYS A 190 2.90 2.67 -36.81
N ASN A 191 3.78 1.95 -36.14
CA ASN A 191 3.44 1.12 -34.97
C ASN A 191 4.03 1.75 -33.72
N CYS A 192 3.33 2.77 -33.19
CA CYS A 192 3.77 3.53 -32.01
C CYS A 192 3.11 3.03 -30.74
N ILE A 193 3.92 2.72 -29.73
CA ILE A 193 3.54 2.16 -28.44
C ILE A 193 4.11 3.06 -27.35
N VAL A 194 3.30 3.36 -26.33
CA VAL A 194 3.76 4.10 -25.15
C VAL A 194 3.68 3.16 -23.93
N LEU A 195 4.78 3.06 -23.22
CA LEU A 195 4.90 2.30 -21.99
C LEU A 195 5.02 3.27 -20.81
N LEU A 196 4.26 3.02 -19.74
CA LEU A 196 4.21 3.84 -18.54
C LEU A 196 4.91 3.10 -17.39
N ASN A 197 6.17 3.47 -17.12
CA ASN A 197 6.93 2.99 -15.97
C ASN A 197 6.78 3.98 -14.81
N VAL A 198 5.61 3.99 -14.21
CA VAL A 198 5.18 4.94 -13.17
C VAL A 198 4.66 4.21 -11.94
N GLY A 199 4.88 4.78 -10.75
CA GLY A 199 4.42 4.20 -9.48
C GLY A 199 3.02 4.64 -9.05
N GLY A 200 2.35 5.48 -9.82
CA GLY A 200 1.01 5.99 -9.52
C GLY A 200 0.40 6.71 -10.71
N VAL A 201 -0.76 7.31 -10.50
CA VAL A 201 -1.54 7.99 -11.54
C VAL A 201 -0.81 9.21 -12.10
N ILE A 202 -0.85 9.39 -13.43
CA ILE A 202 -0.43 10.60 -14.15
C ILE A 202 -1.52 11.04 -15.15
N ASP A 203 -1.51 12.30 -15.56
CA ASP A 203 -2.45 12.76 -16.59
C ASP A 203 -2.08 12.20 -17.97
N LEU A 204 -3.01 11.51 -18.60
CA LEU A 204 -2.86 10.96 -19.95
C LEU A 204 -3.77 11.64 -20.99
N THR A 205 -4.50 12.66 -20.60
CA THR A 205 -5.46 13.35 -21.50
C THR A 205 -4.77 13.89 -22.72
N SER A 206 -3.61 14.54 -22.54
CA SER A 206 -2.80 15.07 -23.64
C SER A 206 -2.21 13.96 -24.51
N LEU A 207 -1.83 12.82 -23.93
CA LEU A 207 -1.33 11.65 -24.69
C LEU A 207 -2.42 11.03 -25.57
N LYS A 208 -3.61 10.85 -25.01
CA LYS A 208 -4.75 10.30 -25.76
C LYS A 208 -5.19 11.17 -26.93
N ALA A 209 -4.88 12.46 -26.91
CA ALA A 209 -5.16 13.38 -28.01
C ALA A 209 -4.14 13.28 -29.17
N ILE A 210 -3.05 12.52 -29.01
CA ILE A 210 -2.05 12.32 -30.08
C ILE A 210 -2.51 11.17 -30.98
N GLU A 211 -2.87 11.51 -32.22
CA GLU A 211 -3.18 10.49 -33.23
C GLU A 211 -1.93 9.65 -33.57
N GLY A 212 -2.13 8.36 -33.81
CA GLY A 212 -1.04 7.43 -34.20
C GLY A 212 -0.40 6.68 -33.01
N VAL A 213 -0.68 7.02 -31.77
CA VAL A 213 -0.38 6.15 -30.61
C VAL A 213 -1.36 4.98 -30.63
N ARG A 214 -0.84 3.77 -30.88
CA ARG A 214 -1.65 2.57 -31.14
C ARG A 214 -1.85 1.69 -29.90
N ALA A 215 -0.94 1.79 -28.93
CA ALA A 215 -1.09 1.13 -27.63
C ALA A 215 -0.50 1.99 -26.52
N ILE A 216 -1.17 1.95 -25.36
CA ILE A 216 -0.70 2.50 -24.09
C ILE A 216 -0.77 1.39 -23.06
N MET A 217 0.37 1.08 -22.43
CA MET A 217 0.45 0.03 -21.43
C MET A 217 1.08 0.56 -20.13
N LEU A 218 0.37 0.43 -19.03
CA LEU A 218 0.91 0.66 -17.69
C LEU A 218 1.76 -0.54 -17.29
N VAL A 219 3.06 -0.33 -17.29
CA VAL A 219 4.06 -1.31 -16.84
C VAL A 219 4.12 -1.31 -15.31
N GLY A 220 3.91 -0.15 -14.68
CA GLY A 220 4.13 0.05 -13.26
C GLY A 220 5.62 0.01 -12.91
N GLN A 221 5.91 -0.23 -11.63
CA GLN A 221 7.27 -0.47 -11.12
C GLN A 221 7.34 -1.93 -10.68
N THR A 222 7.91 -2.75 -11.53
CA THR A 222 7.78 -4.21 -11.53
C THR A 222 8.95 -4.95 -10.89
N GLY A 223 9.65 -4.29 -9.96
CA GLY A 223 10.82 -4.85 -9.29
C GLY A 223 12.03 -4.96 -10.21
N ASN A 224 13.06 -5.65 -9.73
CA ASN A 224 14.36 -5.66 -10.41
C ASN A 224 14.41 -6.50 -11.70
N MET A 225 13.39 -7.36 -11.96
CA MET A 225 13.27 -8.17 -13.17
C MET A 225 12.30 -7.56 -14.20
N GLY A 226 11.84 -6.34 -13.98
CA GLY A 226 10.79 -5.67 -14.74
C GLY A 226 11.04 -5.62 -16.24
N GLY A 227 12.26 -5.32 -16.67
CA GLY A 227 12.58 -5.28 -18.10
C GLY A 227 12.35 -6.59 -18.84
N TYR A 228 12.67 -7.73 -18.19
CA TYR A 228 12.38 -9.05 -18.78
C TYR A 228 10.88 -9.33 -18.81
N ALA A 229 10.15 -8.97 -17.75
CA ALA A 229 8.71 -9.14 -17.71
C ALA A 229 8.00 -8.32 -18.80
N VAL A 230 8.43 -7.08 -19.05
CA VAL A 230 7.92 -6.24 -20.16
C VAL A 230 8.14 -6.89 -21.50
N ALA A 231 9.34 -7.40 -21.77
CA ALA A 231 9.64 -8.09 -23.04
C ALA A 231 8.79 -9.36 -23.21
N ASP A 232 8.57 -10.12 -22.13
CA ASP A 232 7.71 -11.31 -22.15
C ASP A 232 6.25 -10.94 -22.44
N VAL A 233 5.75 -9.81 -21.92
CA VAL A 233 4.40 -9.30 -22.21
C VAL A 233 4.31 -8.82 -23.67
N LEU A 234 5.23 -7.97 -24.12
CA LEU A 234 5.21 -7.44 -25.48
C LEU A 234 5.29 -8.54 -26.58
N THR A 235 5.82 -9.70 -26.25
CA THR A 235 5.92 -10.86 -27.15
C THR A 235 4.84 -11.92 -26.94
N ALA A 236 3.87 -11.68 -26.06
CA ALA A 236 2.83 -12.63 -25.65
C ALA A 236 3.37 -13.94 -25.04
N LYS A 237 4.58 -13.94 -24.50
CA LYS A 237 5.08 -15.03 -23.68
C LYS A 237 4.38 -15.05 -22.31
N THR A 238 4.08 -13.87 -21.79
CA THR A 238 3.17 -13.64 -20.67
C THR A 238 1.98 -12.83 -21.17
N ILE A 239 0.76 -13.22 -20.81
CA ILE A 239 -0.44 -12.49 -21.19
C ILE A 239 -0.79 -11.52 -20.06
N PRO A 240 -0.85 -10.19 -20.33
CA PRO A 240 -1.21 -9.21 -19.32
C PRO A 240 -2.66 -9.35 -18.94
N SER A 241 -2.92 -9.28 -17.65
CA SER A 241 -4.26 -9.46 -17.08
C SER A 241 -4.51 -8.52 -15.89
N GLY A 242 -3.69 -7.46 -15.80
CA GLY A 242 -3.80 -6.44 -14.78
C GLY A 242 -5.02 -5.55 -14.97
N LYS A 243 -5.53 -5.01 -13.86
CA LYS A 243 -6.63 -4.03 -13.79
C LYS A 243 -6.18 -2.85 -12.93
N LEU A 244 -6.66 -1.65 -13.25
CA LEU A 244 -6.36 -0.44 -12.47
C LEU A 244 -6.86 -0.57 -11.04
N THR A 245 -6.09 -0.06 -10.11
CA THR A 245 -6.41 0.02 -8.68
C THR A 245 -6.87 1.41 -8.25
N ASP A 246 -6.88 2.34 -9.22
CA ASP A 246 -7.21 3.75 -9.03
C ASP A 246 -8.05 4.26 -10.19
N THR A 247 -8.84 5.28 -9.92
CA THR A 247 -9.56 6.05 -10.93
C THR A 247 -8.61 7.10 -11.53
N TRP A 248 -8.42 7.07 -12.83
CA TRP A 248 -7.61 8.04 -13.58
C TRP A 248 -8.51 9.15 -14.10
N ALA A 249 -8.41 10.33 -13.52
CA ALA A 249 -9.22 11.48 -13.89
C ALA A 249 -8.83 12.04 -15.27
N ARG A 250 -9.69 12.90 -15.81
CA ARG A 250 -9.41 13.68 -17.04
C ARG A 250 -8.64 14.97 -16.74
N SER A 251 -8.81 15.49 -15.53
CA SER A 251 -8.11 16.64 -14.99
C SER A 251 -7.78 16.40 -13.53
N TYR A 252 -6.69 16.97 -13.05
CA TYR A 252 -6.36 16.89 -11.61
C TYR A 252 -7.46 17.50 -10.74
N GLU A 253 -8.11 18.55 -11.23
CA GLU A 253 -9.19 19.26 -10.55
C GLU A 253 -10.45 18.40 -10.38
N ASP A 254 -10.56 17.28 -11.09
CA ASP A 254 -11.66 16.32 -10.92
C ASP A 254 -11.57 15.52 -9.61
N TYR A 255 -10.39 15.47 -8.97
CA TYR A 255 -10.25 14.81 -7.67
C TYR A 255 -10.80 15.71 -6.56
N PRO A 256 -11.63 15.17 -5.64
CA PRO A 256 -12.30 15.98 -4.61
C PRO A 256 -11.32 16.68 -3.64
N SER A 257 -10.15 16.09 -3.41
CA SER A 257 -9.08 16.64 -2.56
C SER A 257 -8.11 17.58 -3.29
N SER A 258 -8.29 17.83 -4.59
CA SER A 258 -7.31 18.55 -5.43
C SER A 258 -6.99 19.97 -4.96
N ALA A 259 -7.96 20.65 -4.34
CA ALA A 259 -7.82 22.04 -3.92
C ALA A 259 -7.01 22.21 -2.63
N THR A 260 -7.02 21.24 -1.73
CA THR A 260 -6.42 21.34 -0.38
C THR A 260 -5.20 20.46 -0.21
N PHE A 261 -5.14 19.32 -0.89
CA PHE A 261 -4.10 18.30 -0.74
C PHE A 261 -2.69 18.89 -0.69
N SER A 262 -1.90 18.42 0.26
CA SER A 262 -0.49 18.82 0.45
C SER A 262 -0.32 20.34 0.58
N HIS A 263 -1.19 20.97 1.39
CA HIS A 263 -1.13 22.39 1.74
C HIS A 263 -1.37 23.37 0.56
N ARG A 264 -2.03 22.96 -0.49
CA ARG A 264 -2.33 23.82 -1.65
C ARG A 264 -3.24 24.98 -1.31
N ASP A 265 -4.02 24.89 -0.26
CA ASP A 265 -4.84 25.97 0.31
C ASP A 265 -4.03 26.94 1.21
N GLY A 266 -2.75 26.65 1.47
CA GLY A 266 -1.85 27.43 2.31
C GLY A 266 -1.93 27.10 3.80
N ASN A 267 -2.75 26.12 4.22
CA ASN A 267 -2.80 25.65 5.59
C ASN A 267 -1.71 24.58 5.79
N LEU A 268 -0.66 24.89 6.56
CA LEU A 268 0.47 23.97 6.79
C LEU A 268 0.23 22.97 7.91
N ASP A 269 -0.76 23.22 8.74
CA ASP A 269 -0.93 22.48 10.02
C ASP A 269 -2.08 21.48 9.96
N ASP A 270 -3.14 21.82 9.24
CA ASP A 270 -4.37 21.05 9.25
C ASP A 270 -4.81 20.67 7.83
N GLU A 271 -5.15 19.42 7.61
CA GLU A 271 -5.78 18.91 6.40
C GLU A 271 -7.20 18.45 6.73
N TYR A 272 -8.19 18.92 5.98
CA TYR A 272 -9.59 18.56 6.18
C TYR A 272 -10.02 17.55 5.11
N TYR A 273 -10.40 16.36 5.54
CA TYR A 273 -10.87 15.28 4.66
C TYR A 273 -12.32 15.50 4.25
N SER A 274 -12.55 16.60 3.53
CA SER A 274 -13.88 17.02 3.08
C SER A 274 -14.49 16.08 2.03
N ASP A 275 -13.73 15.21 1.44
CA ASP A 275 -14.19 14.11 0.59
C ASP A 275 -14.99 13.06 1.38
N GLY A 276 -14.81 12.94 2.71
CA GLY A 276 -15.57 12.01 3.55
C GLY A 276 -15.43 10.57 3.05
N ILE A 277 -16.55 9.92 2.79
CA ILE A 277 -16.57 8.54 2.23
C ILE A 277 -16.36 8.48 0.71
N TYR A 278 -16.33 9.63 0.05
CA TYR A 278 -16.29 9.73 -1.42
C TYR A 278 -14.85 9.83 -1.94
N VAL A 279 -14.10 8.73 -1.81
CA VAL A 279 -12.73 8.61 -2.31
C VAL A 279 -12.72 7.76 -3.58
N GLY A 280 -11.91 8.14 -4.58
CA GLY A 280 -11.74 7.39 -5.82
C GLY A 280 -13.06 7.18 -6.58
N TYR A 281 -13.28 5.96 -7.10
CA TYR A 281 -14.49 5.64 -7.87
C TYR A 281 -15.79 5.91 -7.10
N ARG A 282 -15.78 5.84 -5.75
CA ARG A 282 -16.96 6.21 -4.95
C ARG A 282 -17.40 7.64 -5.24
N TYR A 283 -16.45 8.56 -5.38
CA TYR A 283 -16.74 9.94 -5.80
C TYR A 283 -17.14 10.02 -7.26
N PHE A 284 -16.31 9.49 -8.17
CA PHE A 284 -16.52 9.65 -9.61
C PHE A 284 -17.85 9.06 -10.06
N ASP A 285 -18.26 7.91 -9.51
CA ASP A 285 -19.50 7.25 -9.87
C ASP A 285 -20.72 7.94 -9.24
N THR A 286 -20.63 8.35 -7.97
CA THR A 286 -21.75 8.99 -7.26
C THR A 286 -22.04 10.40 -7.78
N PHE A 287 -21.00 11.19 -8.05
CA PHE A 287 -21.17 12.57 -8.53
C PHE A 287 -21.21 12.68 -10.07
N GLY A 288 -21.21 11.57 -10.78
CA GLY A 288 -21.31 11.53 -12.23
C GLY A 288 -20.10 12.13 -12.97
N VAL A 289 -18.93 12.20 -12.31
CA VAL A 289 -17.71 12.70 -12.93
C VAL A 289 -17.10 11.63 -13.83
N MET A 290 -16.88 11.97 -15.11
CA MET A 290 -16.37 11.01 -16.09
C MET A 290 -14.85 10.87 -16.02
N PRO A 291 -14.32 9.74 -15.57
CA PRO A 291 -12.88 9.51 -15.57
C PRO A 291 -12.32 9.31 -16.98
N LEU A 292 -11.01 9.36 -17.11
CA LEU A 292 -10.31 8.91 -18.32
C LEU A 292 -10.29 7.38 -18.38
N TYR A 293 -9.99 6.74 -17.24
CA TYR A 293 -10.10 5.29 -17.01
C TYR A 293 -10.69 5.07 -15.62
N CYS A 294 -11.66 4.18 -15.53
CA CYS A 294 -12.32 3.88 -14.25
C CYS A 294 -11.52 2.84 -13.43
N PHE A 295 -11.82 2.78 -12.15
CA PHE A 295 -11.33 1.73 -11.25
C PHE A 295 -11.65 0.33 -11.79
N GLY A 296 -10.71 -0.59 -11.69
CA GLY A 296 -10.84 -1.96 -12.17
C GLY A 296 -10.67 -2.14 -13.68
N TYR A 297 -10.45 -1.06 -14.45
CA TYR A 297 -10.29 -1.13 -15.90
C TYR A 297 -8.97 -1.77 -16.32
N GLY A 298 -9.00 -2.53 -17.40
CA GLY A 298 -7.82 -3.07 -18.05
C GLY A 298 -8.19 -4.06 -19.15
N LYS A 299 -7.46 -4.01 -20.27
CA LYS A 299 -7.61 -4.91 -21.41
C LYS A 299 -6.61 -6.07 -21.35
N SER A 300 -6.84 -7.10 -22.12
CA SER A 300 -5.91 -8.21 -22.35
C SER A 300 -5.66 -8.40 -23.86
N TYR A 301 -4.92 -9.46 -24.25
CA TYR A 301 -4.76 -9.85 -25.65
C TYR A 301 -5.91 -10.73 -26.16
N THR A 302 -6.88 -11.01 -25.32
CA THR A 302 -8.10 -11.76 -25.61
C THR A 302 -9.31 -11.09 -24.96
N GLU A 303 -10.49 -11.56 -25.28
CA GLU A 303 -11.77 -11.06 -24.78
C GLU A 303 -12.51 -12.14 -24.00
N PHE A 304 -13.32 -11.72 -23.02
CA PHE A 304 -14.04 -12.62 -22.16
C PHE A 304 -15.53 -12.26 -22.13
N GLU A 305 -16.35 -13.29 -22.03
CA GLU A 305 -17.76 -13.18 -21.70
C GLU A 305 -17.99 -13.65 -20.26
N MET A 306 -18.75 -12.87 -19.48
CA MET A 306 -19.16 -13.19 -18.12
C MET A 306 -20.65 -13.53 -18.08
N LYS A 307 -21.00 -14.56 -17.33
CA LYS A 307 -22.38 -14.93 -17.09
C LYS A 307 -22.57 -15.29 -15.62
N THR A 308 -23.36 -14.51 -14.92
CA THR A 308 -23.76 -14.86 -13.56
C THR A 308 -24.64 -16.11 -13.57
N MET A 309 -24.19 -17.15 -12.88
CA MET A 309 -24.85 -18.45 -12.83
C MET A 309 -25.79 -18.55 -11.65
N ASN A 310 -25.38 -17.99 -10.49
CA ASN A 310 -26.16 -18.06 -9.26
C ASN A 310 -25.78 -16.92 -8.32
N VAL A 311 -26.75 -16.45 -7.52
CA VAL A 311 -26.54 -15.57 -6.38
C VAL A 311 -27.37 -16.12 -5.22
N THR A 312 -26.72 -16.31 -4.09
CA THR A 312 -27.36 -16.69 -2.83
C THR A 312 -26.95 -15.72 -1.74
N ALA A 313 -27.84 -15.47 -0.81
CA ALA A 313 -27.56 -14.64 0.37
C ALA A 313 -28.34 -15.19 1.57
N ASP A 314 -27.71 -15.12 2.72
CA ASP A 314 -28.31 -15.26 4.04
C ASP A 314 -27.81 -14.13 4.96
N GLU A 315 -28.11 -14.16 6.22
CA GLU A 315 -27.71 -13.14 7.19
C GLU A 315 -26.21 -13.14 7.49
N LYS A 316 -25.46 -14.14 6.96
CA LYS A 316 -24.02 -14.28 7.20
C LYS A 316 -23.20 -13.92 5.99
N GLN A 317 -23.62 -14.38 4.81
CA GLN A 317 -22.82 -14.23 3.60
C GLN A 317 -23.66 -14.08 2.35
N VAL A 318 -23.09 -13.38 1.39
CA VAL A 318 -23.53 -13.35 0.00
C VAL A 318 -22.53 -14.14 -0.83
N GLN A 319 -23.01 -15.00 -1.72
CA GLN A 319 -22.21 -15.78 -2.64
C GLN A 319 -22.66 -15.55 -4.07
N VAL A 320 -21.71 -15.23 -4.94
CA VAL A 320 -21.94 -14.97 -6.38
C VAL A 320 -21.09 -15.93 -7.20
N GLU A 321 -21.73 -16.70 -8.08
CA GLU A 321 -21.08 -17.63 -9.00
C GLU A 321 -21.14 -17.09 -10.42
N VAL A 322 -19.97 -16.97 -11.07
CA VAL A 322 -19.85 -16.38 -12.41
C VAL A 322 -19.06 -17.33 -13.32
N GLU A 323 -19.66 -17.74 -14.42
CA GLU A 323 -18.96 -18.42 -15.51
C GLU A 323 -18.26 -17.36 -16.38
N VAL A 324 -16.97 -17.52 -16.59
CA VAL A 324 -16.16 -16.70 -17.50
C VAL A 324 -15.69 -17.56 -18.65
N THR A 325 -15.93 -17.10 -19.89
CA THR A 325 -15.51 -17.78 -21.12
C THR A 325 -14.49 -16.90 -21.85
N ASN A 326 -13.34 -17.45 -22.22
CA ASN A 326 -12.45 -16.78 -23.18
C ASN A 326 -13.07 -16.90 -24.58
N ILE A 327 -13.61 -15.79 -25.10
CA ILE A 327 -14.28 -15.75 -26.42
C ILE A 327 -13.35 -15.32 -27.55
N GLY A 328 -12.08 -15.05 -27.24
CA GLY A 328 -11.07 -14.78 -28.27
C GLY A 328 -10.68 -16.04 -29.06
N ASP A 329 -9.96 -15.86 -30.15
CA ASP A 329 -9.61 -16.92 -31.07
C ASP A 329 -8.14 -17.35 -31.05
N LYS A 330 -7.28 -16.55 -30.35
CA LYS A 330 -5.83 -16.72 -30.50
C LYS A 330 -5.06 -16.89 -29.21
N TYR A 331 -5.34 -16.06 -28.20
CA TYR A 331 -4.53 -15.99 -26.99
C TYR A 331 -5.27 -16.57 -25.78
N PRO A 332 -4.56 -17.31 -24.91
CA PRO A 332 -5.10 -17.58 -23.61
C PRO A 332 -5.14 -16.30 -22.78
N GLY A 333 -5.86 -16.29 -21.67
CA GLY A 333 -5.87 -15.14 -20.77
C GLY A 333 -6.57 -15.45 -19.46
N LYS A 334 -6.41 -14.52 -18.51
CA LYS A 334 -7.13 -14.50 -17.24
C LYS A 334 -8.04 -13.27 -17.18
N GLU A 335 -9.19 -13.38 -16.56
CA GLU A 335 -10.09 -12.25 -16.32
C GLU A 335 -10.38 -12.11 -14.84
N VAL A 336 -10.63 -10.87 -14.40
CA VAL A 336 -11.04 -10.52 -13.04
C VAL A 336 -12.53 -10.26 -13.01
N VAL A 337 -13.25 -11.05 -12.24
CA VAL A 337 -14.66 -10.80 -11.91
C VAL A 337 -14.72 -9.93 -10.66
N GLN A 338 -15.34 -8.77 -10.76
CA GLN A 338 -15.53 -7.81 -9.70
C GLN A 338 -17.00 -7.78 -9.30
N VAL A 339 -17.28 -7.88 -8.00
CA VAL A 339 -18.62 -7.80 -7.44
C VAL A 339 -18.74 -6.53 -6.64
N TYR A 340 -19.75 -5.73 -6.96
CA TYR A 340 -20.09 -4.50 -6.27
C TYR A 340 -21.47 -4.61 -5.65
N TYR A 341 -21.77 -3.81 -4.65
CA TYR A 341 -23.12 -3.60 -4.16
C TYR A 341 -23.49 -2.11 -4.20
N SER A 342 -24.78 -1.85 -4.43
CA SER A 342 -25.40 -0.54 -4.24
C SER A 342 -26.38 -0.66 -3.07
N ALA A 343 -26.08 0.02 -1.97
CA ALA A 343 -26.97 0.03 -0.81
C ALA A 343 -28.14 1.02 -1.02
N PRO A 344 -29.30 0.84 -0.36
CA PRO A 344 -30.43 1.76 -0.50
C PRO A 344 -30.08 3.14 0.07
N ASP A 345 -30.50 4.19 -0.63
CA ASP A 345 -30.49 5.55 -0.11
C ASP A 345 -31.57 5.71 0.98
N GLY A 346 -31.13 5.80 2.22
CA GLY A 346 -31.98 5.92 3.39
C GLY A 346 -31.72 7.22 4.15
N ILE A 347 -31.56 7.11 5.46
CA ILE A 347 -31.20 8.23 6.32
C ILE A 347 -29.73 8.64 6.10
N MET A 348 -28.86 7.67 5.83
CA MET A 348 -27.45 7.90 5.53
C MET A 348 -27.21 7.93 4.02
N GLU A 349 -26.46 8.92 3.56
CA GLU A 349 -25.94 8.95 2.20
C GLU A 349 -24.96 7.80 1.96
N LYS A 350 -24.93 7.28 0.75
CA LYS A 350 -24.06 6.18 0.34
C LYS A 350 -23.45 6.42 -1.04
N PRO A 351 -22.29 5.84 -1.33
CA PRO A 351 -21.78 5.80 -2.69
C PRO A 351 -22.73 5.01 -3.60
N THR A 352 -22.78 5.37 -4.88
CA THR A 352 -23.58 4.64 -5.87
C THR A 352 -23.29 3.15 -5.89
N GLN A 353 -22.03 2.78 -5.65
CA GLN A 353 -21.62 1.38 -5.51
C GLN A 353 -20.31 1.28 -4.74
N GLU A 354 -20.10 0.10 -4.13
CA GLU A 354 -18.87 -0.23 -3.40
C GLU A 354 -18.42 -1.64 -3.76
N LEU A 355 -17.10 -1.86 -3.83
CA LEU A 355 -16.53 -3.18 -4.06
C LEU A 355 -16.83 -4.10 -2.87
N ALA A 356 -17.49 -5.23 -3.15
CA ALA A 356 -17.77 -6.26 -2.16
C ALA A 356 -16.71 -7.37 -2.16
N GLY A 357 -16.17 -7.68 -3.34
CA GLY A 357 -15.16 -8.72 -3.52
C GLY A 357 -14.86 -8.98 -4.98
N PHE A 358 -13.90 -9.85 -5.21
CA PHE A 358 -13.45 -10.20 -6.55
C PHE A 358 -12.82 -11.59 -6.60
N ALA A 359 -12.71 -12.15 -7.82
CA ALA A 359 -11.93 -13.34 -8.07
C ALA A 359 -11.33 -13.30 -9.46
N LYS A 360 -10.15 -13.91 -9.62
CA LYS A 360 -9.46 -14.05 -10.91
C LYS A 360 -9.56 -15.48 -11.39
N THR A 361 -9.81 -15.66 -12.71
CA THR A 361 -9.88 -16.98 -13.32
C THR A 361 -8.51 -17.64 -13.37
N LYS A 362 -8.45 -18.95 -13.55
CA LYS A 362 -7.27 -19.61 -14.09
C LYS A 362 -6.97 -19.09 -15.51
N LEU A 363 -5.82 -19.48 -16.07
CA LEU A 363 -5.50 -19.16 -17.46
C LEU A 363 -6.41 -19.97 -18.41
N LEU A 364 -7.26 -19.29 -19.18
CA LEU A 364 -8.25 -19.86 -20.07
C LEU A 364 -7.74 -19.84 -21.50
N ALA A 365 -7.64 -21.00 -22.14
CA ALA A 365 -7.42 -21.10 -23.58
C ALA A 365 -8.64 -20.56 -24.37
N PRO A 366 -8.50 -20.20 -25.65
CA PRO A 366 -9.64 -19.83 -26.50
C PRO A 366 -10.77 -20.86 -26.43
N GLY A 367 -11.98 -20.40 -26.09
CA GLY A 367 -13.18 -21.20 -25.88
C GLY A 367 -13.27 -21.93 -24.54
N GLU A 368 -12.22 -21.89 -23.70
CA GLU A 368 -12.25 -22.49 -22.37
C GLU A 368 -13.07 -21.63 -21.38
N LYS A 369 -13.61 -22.30 -20.37
CA LYS A 369 -14.44 -21.71 -19.33
C LYS A 369 -13.88 -21.99 -17.95
N ASP A 370 -14.20 -21.07 -17.04
CA ASP A 370 -14.00 -21.23 -15.60
C ASP A 370 -15.24 -20.73 -14.86
N VAL A 371 -15.49 -21.25 -13.67
CA VAL A 371 -16.52 -20.73 -12.77
C VAL A 371 -15.84 -20.24 -11.52
N VAL A 372 -15.90 -18.94 -11.29
CA VAL A 372 -15.36 -18.33 -10.07
C VAL A 372 -16.50 -18.05 -9.10
N THR A 373 -16.19 -18.19 -7.82
CA THR A 373 -17.12 -17.93 -6.72
C THR A 373 -16.56 -16.81 -5.86
N ILE A 374 -17.33 -15.75 -5.69
CA ILE A 374 -17.01 -14.61 -4.82
C ILE A 374 -17.94 -14.67 -3.61
N THR A 375 -17.36 -14.64 -2.41
CA THR A 375 -18.11 -14.67 -1.16
C THR A 375 -17.67 -13.51 -0.27
N PHE A 376 -18.61 -12.78 0.31
CA PHE A 376 -18.37 -11.72 1.28
C PHE A 376 -19.45 -11.75 2.37
N ALA A 377 -19.17 -11.13 3.51
CA ALA A 377 -20.13 -11.11 4.61
C ALA A 377 -21.30 -10.19 4.27
N THR A 378 -22.55 -10.61 4.56
CA THR A 378 -23.74 -9.77 4.33
C THR A 378 -23.62 -8.45 5.09
N THR A 379 -23.01 -8.48 6.27
CA THR A 379 -22.76 -7.30 7.10
C THR A 379 -21.67 -6.36 6.56
N ASP A 380 -20.90 -6.76 5.54
CA ASP A 380 -19.97 -5.85 4.85
C ASP A 380 -20.71 -4.76 4.04
N MET A 381 -22.00 -4.95 3.77
CA MET A 381 -22.88 -3.95 3.14
C MET A 381 -23.43 -2.92 4.13
N ALA A 382 -23.07 -2.99 5.43
CA ALA A 382 -23.48 -2.02 6.43
C ALA A 382 -22.69 -0.71 6.30
N SER A 383 -23.33 0.41 6.61
CA SER A 383 -22.70 1.73 6.74
C SER A 383 -22.57 2.12 8.21
N PHE A 384 -21.58 2.94 8.54
CA PHE A 384 -21.37 3.38 9.90
C PHE A 384 -22.15 4.64 10.24
N ASP A 385 -23.11 4.49 11.16
CA ASP A 385 -23.80 5.63 11.76
C ASP A 385 -22.98 6.23 12.93
N ALA A 386 -22.39 7.40 12.67
CA ALA A 386 -21.60 8.10 13.69
C ALA A 386 -22.45 8.68 14.85
N TYR A 387 -23.78 8.84 14.66
CA TYR A 387 -24.66 9.31 15.72
C TYR A 387 -24.92 8.21 16.76
N ASP A 388 -25.27 7.01 16.29
CA ASP A 388 -25.53 5.86 17.17
C ASP A 388 -24.28 5.02 17.44
N ALA A 389 -23.16 5.35 16.82
CA ALA A 389 -21.89 4.61 16.85
C ALA A 389 -22.11 3.13 16.53
N ALA A 390 -22.72 2.85 15.40
CA ALA A 390 -23.13 1.50 15.02
C ALA A 390 -22.99 1.25 13.51
N TRP A 391 -22.65 0.03 13.16
CA TRP A 391 -22.81 -0.44 11.78
C TRP A 391 -24.25 -0.85 11.54
N ILE A 392 -24.87 -0.27 10.52
CA ILE A 392 -26.29 -0.40 10.23
C ILE A 392 -26.49 -0.83 8.78
N MET A 393 -27.35 -1.79 8.56
CA MET A 393 -27.98 -2.03 7.26
C MET A 393 -29.39 -1.42 7.30
N GLU A 394 -29.65 -0.44 6.43
CA GLU A 394 -30.97 0.19 6.35
C GLU A 394 -31.95 -0.71 5.60
N GLU A 395 -33.26 -0.56 5.89
CA GLU A 395 -34.35 -1.21 5.15
C GLU A 395 -34.27 -0.85 3.67
N GLY A 396 -34.47 -1.84 2.78
CA GLY A 396 -34.58 -1.62 1.35
C GLY A 396 -33.75 -2.57 0.49
N GLU A 397 -33.59 -2.22 -0.76
CA GLU A 397 -32.99 -3.04 -1.80
C GLU A 397 -31.48 -2.80 -1.93
N TYR A 398 -30.69 -3.83 -1.68
CA TYR A 398 -29.25 -3.90 -1.94
C TYR A 398 -29.02 -4.56 -3.30
N THR A 399 -28.58 -3.80 -4.28
CA THR A 399 -28.35 -4.32 -5.63
C THR A 399 -26.94 -4.89 -5.76
N ILE A 400 -26.83 -6.17 -6.09
CA ILE A 400 -25.55 -6.83 -6.39
C ILE A 400 -25.24 -6.66 -7.88
N ARG A 401 -24.05 -6.20 -8.18
CA ARG A 401 -23.58 -5.91 -9.53
C ARG A 401 -22.32 -6.73 -9.82
N VAL A 402 -22.22 -7.27 -11.03
CA VAL A 402 -21.08 -8.08 -11.49
C VAL A 402 -20.50 -7.47 -12.76
N GLY A 403 -19.19 -7.41 -12.85
CA GLY A 403 -18.50 -6.93 -14.04
C GLY A 403 -16.99 -7.08 -13.96
N ASN A 404 -16.27 -6.32 -14.80
CA ASN A 404 -14.82 -6.34 -14.84
C ASN A 404 -14.17 -4.95 -14.63
N SER A 405 -14.98 -3.98 -14.25
CA SER A 405 -14.54 -2.65 -13.80
C SER A 405 -15.73 -1.91 -13.16
N SER A 406 -15.51 -0.83 -12.41
CA SER A 406 -16.57 -0.08 -11.73
C SER A 406 -17.64 0.47 -12.69
N ARG A 407 -17.29 0.72 -13.95
CA ARG A 407 -18.23 1.23 -14.98
C ARG A 407 -18.65 0.22 -16.03
N ASN A 408 -18.28 -1.02 -15.88
CA ASN A 408 -18.76 -2.11 -16.72
C ASN A 408 -19.32 -3.23 -15.83
N THR A 409 -20.44 -2.94 -15.19
CA THR A 409 -21.15 -3.85 -14.29
C THR A 409 -22.60 -4.00 -14.73
N GLU A 410 -23.18 -5.16 -14.47
CA GLU A 410 -24.60 -5.46 -14.61
C GLU A 410 -25.22 -5.76 -13.25
N ALA A 411 -26.42 -5.27 -12.99
CA ALA A 411 -27.19 -5.64 -11.82
C ALA A 411 -27.69 -7.07 -11.99
N VAL A 412 -27.26 -7.96 -11.11
CA VAL A 412 -27.57 -9.40 -11.23
C VAL A 412 -28.52 -9.90 -10.15
N ALA A 413 -28.52 -9.27 -8.97
CA ALA A 413 -29.42 -9.65 -7.88
C ALA A 413 -29.88 -8.43 -7.09
N VAL A 414 -31.04 -8.57 -6.44
CA VAL A 414 -31.52 -7.67 -5.40
C VAL A 414 -31.65 -8.47 -4.13
N ILE A 415 -31.04 -7.99 -3.06
CA ILE A 415 -31.23 -8.46 -1.69
C ILE A 415 -32.10 -7.43 -0.99
N ASP A 416 -33.30 -7.82 -0.63
CA ASP A 416 -34.33 -6.96 -0.05
C ASP A 416 -34.42 -7.22 1.46
N LEU A 417 -34.03 -6.20 2.27
CA LEU A 417 -34.07 -6.26 3.71
C LEU A 417 -35.36 -5.61 4.25
N ASP A 418 -36.15 -6.36 5.01
CA ASP A 418 -37.51 -5.99 5.42
C ASP A 418 -37.57 -4.87 6.48
N GLU A 419 -36.55 -4.73 7.34
CA GLU A 419 -36.43 -3.69 8.35
C GLU A 419 -34.95 -3.37 8.61
N GLN A 420 -34.66 -2.17 9.11
CA GLN A 420 -33.29 -1.77 9.48
C GLN A 420 -32.69 -2.68 10.55
N VAL A 421 -31.40 -2.99 10.42
CA VAL A 421 -30.62 -3.84 11.34
C VAL A 421 -29.39 -3.12 11.84
N THR A 422 -29.17 -3.12 13.16
CA THR A 422 -27.84 -2.83 13.73
C THR A 422 -27.04 -4.14 13.76
N THR A 423 -25.99 -4.23 12.96
CA THR A 423 -25.16 -5.43 12.88
C THR A 423 -24.10 -5.45 13.99
N LEU A 424 -23.47 -4.30 14.28
CA LEU A 424 -22.44 -4.15 15.31
C LEU A 424 -22.62 -2.83 16.06
N GLN A 425 -22.73 -2.89 17.39
CA GLN A 425 -22.78 -1.71 18.24
C GLN A 425 -21.40 -1.41 18.83
N LEU A 426 -20.96 -0.21 18.63
CA LEU A 426 -19.66 0.30 19.09
C LEU A 426 -19.84 1.45 20.09
N LYS A 427 -18.71 2.02 20.52
CA LYS A 427 -18.64 3.31 21.21
C LYS A 427 -18.30 4.40 20.21
N ARG A 428 -18.72 5.61 20.48
CA ARG A 428 -18.29 6.78 19.75
C ARG A 428 -16.86 7.12 20.14
N LEU A 429 -15.94 6.98 19.18
CA LEU A 429 -14.50 7.15 19.34
C LEU A 429 -13.97 8.21 18.37
N MET A 430 -12.69 8.54 18.44
CA MET A 430 -11.99 9.39 17.48
C MET A 430 -12.66 10.74 17.18
N ARG A 431 -13.33 11.33 18.20
CA ARG A 431 -14.07 12.59 18.01
C ARG A 431 -13.14 13.72 17.65
N ASP A 432 -13.48 14.45 16.59
CA ASP A 432 -12.90 15.75 16.33
C ASP A 432 -13.55 16.85 17.19
N THR A 433 -12.77 17.86 17.53
CA THR A 433 -13.26 19.11 18.11
C THR A 433 -13.78 20.07 17.05
N ILE A 434 -13.45 19.85 15.80
CA ILE A 434 -13.83 20.65 14.62
C ILE A 434 -14.68 19.76 13.70
N ALA A 435 -15.88 20.24 13.36
CA ALA A 435 -16.72 19.52 12.40
C ALA A 435 -16.16 19.70 10.99
N VAL A 436 -15.80 18.59 10.34
CA VAL A 436 -15.40 18.58 8.92
C VAL A 436 -16.65 18.80 8.08
N ARG A 437 -16.56 19.73 7.11
CA ARG A 437 -17.59 19.92 6.12
C ARG A 437 -17.36 18.98 4.96
N GLU A 438 -17.98 17.82 4.99
CA GLU A 438 -17.87 16.81 3.96
C GLU A 438 -18.70 17.13 2.72
N LEU A 439 -18.38 16.48 1.61
CA LEU A 439 -19.20 16.45 0.41
C LEU A 439 -20.52 15.72 0.70
N HIS A 440 -21.59 16.25 0.12
CA HIS A 440 -22.91 15.64 0.19
C HIS A 440 -23.45 15.42 -1.22
N HIS A 441 -23.93 14.23 -1.48
CA HIS A 441 -24.66 13.92 -2.69
C HIS A 441 -26.11 14.33 -2.48
N MET A 442 -26.58 15.34 -3.24
CA MET A 442 -27.99 15.72 -3.21
C MET A 442 -28.80 14.65 -3.94
N ILE A 443 -29.55 13.86 -3.20
CA ILE A 443 -30.54 12.94 -3.78
C ILE A 443 -31.55 13.80 -4.54
N PRO A 444 -31.78 13.56 -5.84
CA PRO A 444 -32.83 14.29 -6.56
C PRO A 444 -34.19 14.02 -5.90
N ILE A 445 -34.88 15.07 -5.46
CA ILE A 445 -36.23 14.97 -4.84
C ILE A 445 -37.25 14.43 -5.83
N PHE A 446 -36.89 14.27 -7.09
CA PHE A 446 -37.73 13.75 -8.15
C PHE A 446 -37.01 12.56 -8.82
N ASP A 447 -37.34 11.35 -8.41
CA ASP A 447 -37.19 10.18 -9.25
C ASP A 447 -38.13 10.35 -10.44
N ILE A 448 -37.59 10.85 -11.53
CA ILE A 448 -38.24 10.68 -12.82
C ILE A 448 -37.85 9.26 -13.26
N GLU A 449 -38.64 8.29 -12.89
CA GLU A 449 -38.60 6.95 -13.49
C GLU A 449 -38.82 7.08 -15.01
N PHE A 450 -37.76 7.20 -15.75
CA PHE A 450 -37.80 6.88 -17.17
C PHE A 450 -37.72 5.35 -17.25
N ASP A 451 -38.91 4.73 -17.42
CA ASP A 451 -39.03 3.31 -17.70
C ASP A 451 -38.50 3.01 -19.12
N PHE A 452 -37.20 2.90 -19.26
CA PHE A 452 -36.49 2.42 -20.45
C PHE A 452 -36.35 0.90 -20.47
N GLY A 453 -37.34 0.16 -20.00
CA GLY A 453 -37.33 -1.28 -20.10
C GLY A 453 -36.09 -1.91 -19.45
N VAL A 454 -35.85 -1.61 -18.17
CA VAL A 454 -34.74 -2.21 -17.39
C VAL A 454 -34.84 -3.72 -17.48
N PRO A 455 -33.81 -4.44 -17.92
CA PRO A 455 -33.84 -5.90 -17.92
C PRO A 455 -34.21 -6.41 -16.53
N ALA A 456 -35.10 -7.37 -16.44
CA ALA A 456 -35.49 -7.93 -15.16
C ALA A 456 -34.25 -8.51 -14.44
N ILE A 457 -33.97 -8.05 -13.23
CA ILE A 457 -32.87 -8.55 -12.40
C ILE A 457 -33.20 -10.02 -12.06
N PRO A 458 -32.31 -10.97 -12.40
CA PRO A 458 -32.69 -12.40 -12.40
C PRO A 458 -32.86 -13.01 -11.00
N PHE A 459 -32.16 -12.46 -9.99
CA PHE A 459 -32.18 -13.01 -8.63
C PHE A 459 -32.77 -11.99 -7.66
N ARG A 460 -33.79 -12.40 -6.89
CA ARG A 460 -34.32 -11.60 -5.78
C ARG A 460 -34.35 -12.44 -4.51
N ILE A 461 -33.74 -11.94 -3.45
CA ILE A 461 -33.53 -12.62 -2.18
C ILE A 461 -34.10 -11.74 -1.07
N MET A 462 -34.93 -12.30 -0.21
CA MET A 462 -35.46 -11.60 0.96
C MET A 462 -34.67 -11.96 2.20
N LEU A 463 -34.20 -10.97 2.93
CA LEU A 463 -33.59 -11.09 4.25
C LEU A 463 -34.53 -10.53 5.32
N GLN A 464 -34.57 -11.17 6.45
CA GLN A 464 -35.42 -10.75 7.58
C GLN A 464 -34.53 -10.19 8.70
N ALA A 465 -34.75 -8.96 9.08
CA ALA A 465 -34.01 -8.27 10.12
C ALA A 465 -33.93 -9.04 11.45
N GLN A 466 -35.03 -9.72 11.82
CA GLN A 466 -35.14 -10.53 13.04
C GLN A 466 -34.14 -11.70 13.13
N ASN A 467 -33.55 -12.12 12.00
CA ASN A 467 -32.60 -13.22 11.95
C ASN A 467 -31.15 -12.74 12.13
N PHE A 468 -30.90 -11.46 11.98
CA PHE A 468 -29.59 -10.89 12.23
C PHE A 468 -29.29 -10.85 13.73
N LYS A 469 -28.03 -11.06 14.05
CA LYS A 469 -27.53 -10.91 15.42
C LYS A 469 -26.83 -9.57 15.54
N LYS A 470 -27.27 -8.76 16.50
CA LYS A 470 -26.53 -7.57 16.90
C LYS A 470 -25.30 -8.00 17.72
N GLU A 471 -24.13 -7.67 17.22
CA GLU A 471 -22.87 -7.87 17.91
C GLU A 471 -22.57 -6.69 18.85
N LEU A 472 -21.89 -6.97 19.96
CA LEU A 472 -21.48 -5.99 20.96
C LEU A 472 -19.99 -6.17 21.22
N VAL A 473 -19.27 -5.07 21.36
CA VAL A 473 -17.84 -5.09 21.74
C VAL A 473 -17.70 -4.86 23.25
N GLU A 474 -16.91 -5.68 23.89
CA GLU A 474 -16.46 -5.48 25.26
C GLU A 474 -15.14 -4.72 25.24
N TYR A 475 -15.15 -3.48 25.70
CA TYR A 475 -13.97 -2.66 25.75
C TYR A 475 -13.22 -2.81 27.08
N GLU A 476 -11.89 -2.92 27.00
CA GLU A 476 -11.05 -2.97 28.18
C GLU A 476 -11.21 -1.70 29.04
N VAL A 477 -11.24 -1.89 30.35
CA VAL A 477 -11.27 -0.75 31.27
C VAL A 477 -9.91 -0.05 31.30
N MET A 478 -9.91 1.25 31.29
CA MET A 478 -8.70 2.08 31.28
C MET A 478 -7.74 1.80 32.45
N ARG A 479 -8.27 1.41 33.61
CA ARG A 479 -7.48 1.10 34.81
C ARG A 479 -7.08 -0.37 34.81
N ARG A 480 -5.83 -0.65 34.43
CA ARG A 480 -5.29 -2.00 34.34
C ARG A 480 -4.89 -2.60 35.67
N THR A 481 -5.04 -3.90 35.77
CA THR A 481 -4.59 -4.67 36.91
C THR A 481 -3.10 -4.99 36.79
N LEU A 482 -2.35 -4.76 37.86
CA LEU A 482 -0.94 -5.14 37.96
C LEU A 482 -0.80 -6.68 37.86
N MET A 483 0.13 -7.12 37.02
CA MET A 483 0.53 -8.52 36.97
C MET A 483 1.36 -8.87 38.21
N ASP A 484 0.97 -9.92 38.93
CA ASP A 484 1.63 -10.32 40.17
C ASP A 484 2.71 -11.36 39.94
N LYS A 485 3.83 -11.21 40.66
CA LYS A 485 4.90 -12.21 40.74
C LYS A 485 4.44 -13.41 41.56
N ARG A 486 4.36 -14.60 40.89
CA ARG A 486 3.89 -15.84 41.52
C ARG A 486 5.01 -16.84 41.77
N LYS A 487 6.20 -16.69 41.17
CA LYS A 487 7.35 -17.58 41.30
C LYS A 487 8.58 -16.85 41.79
N ASP A 488 9.36 -17.50 42.65
CA ASP A 488 10.61 -16.91 43.15
C ASP A 488 11.80 -17.22 42.24
N GLU A 489 11.70 -18.26 41.42
CA GLU A 489 12.70 -18.63 40.43
C GLU A 489 12.74 -17.58 39.29
N VAL A 490 13.93 -17.29 38.80
CA VAL A 490 14.10 -16.39 37.65
C VAL A 490 13.54 -17.04 36.39
N LEU A 491 12.48 -16.46 35.83
CA LEU A 491 11.84 -16.95 34.63
C LEU A 491 12.50 -16.40 33.37
N THR A 492 12.51 -17.23 32.34
CA THR A 492 13.01 -16.91 31.01
C THR A 492 11.90 -17.05 29.94
N LEU A 493 12.09 -16.49 28.75
CA LEU A 493 11.16 -16.70 27.65
C LEU A 493 11.17 -18.17 27.16
N GLU A 494 12.30 -18.89 27.37
CA GLU A 494 12.37 -20.33 27.10
C GLU A 494 11.46 -21.15 28.03
N ASP A 495 11.31 -20.72 29.30
CA ASP A 495 10.36 -21.35 30.22
C ASP A 495 8.92 -21.17 29.77
N VAL A 496 8.59 -19.99 29.25
CA VAL A 496 7.26 -19.73 28.67
C VAL A 496 7.04 -20.61 27.44
N LYS A 497 8.02 -20.69 26.54
CA LYS A 497 7.98 -21.56 25.35
C LYS A 497 7.79 -23.03 25.70
N ALA A 498 8.41 -23.48 26.78
CA ALA A 498 8.31 -24.86 27.29
C ALA A 498 7.00 -25.12 28.04
N GLY A 499 6.16 -24.11 28.30
CA GLY A 499 4.93 -24.23 29.10
C GLY A 499 5.14 -24.30 30.60
N ASN A 500 6.35 -24.01 31.10
CA ASN A 500 6.69 -23.99 32.53
C ASN A 500 6.30 -22.71 33.23
N ALA A 501 6.04 -21.62 32.46
CA ALA A 501 5.62 -20.33 32.93
C ALA A 501 4.66 -19.69 31.93
N THR A 502 3.93 -18.64 32.37
CA THR A 502 3.11 -17.78 31.53
C THR A 502 3.85 -16.48 31.20
N LEU A 503 3.43 -15.79 30.14
CA LEU A 503 3.93 -14.44 29.85
C LEU A 503 3.69 -13.48 30.99
N ASP A 504 2.54 -13.57 31.69
CA ASP A 504 2.20 -12.72 32.83
C ASP A 504 3.17 -12.94 34.01
N GLU A 505 3.54 -14.20 34.30
CA GLU A 505 4.51 -14.51 35.36
C GLU A 505 5.91 -13.99 35.01
N LEU A 506 6.34 -14.14 33.74
CA LEU A 506 7.63 -13.57 33.29
C LEU A 506 7.61 -12.05 33.36
N THR A 507 6.57 -11.39 32.81
CA THR A 507 6.44 -9.93 32.80
C THR A 507 6.38 -9.35 34.21
N ALA A 508 5.70 -10.03 35.14
CA ALA A 508 5.62 -9.62 36.55
C ALA A 508 6.98 -9.58 37.24
N GLN A 509 7.96 -10.36 36.77
CA GLN A 509 9.32 -10.38 37.31
C GLN A 509 10.23 -9.27 36.77
N LEU A 510 9.88 -8.64 35.65
CA LEU A 510 10.69 -7.58 35.07
C LEU A 510 10.66 -6.31 35.95
N THR A 511 11.79 -5.64 36.04
CA THR A 511 11.87 -4.31 36.67
C THR A 511 11.23 -3.25 35.77
N VAL A 512 11.02 -2.05 36.28
CA VAL A 512 10.50 -0.93 35.48
C VAL A 512 11.50 -0.57 34.38
N GLU A 513 12.78 -0.57 34.71
CA GLU A 513 13.89 -0.29 33.77
C GLU A 513 13.97 -1.35 32.67
N GLU A 514 13.95 -2.66 33.03
CA GLU A 514 13.93 -3.76 32.04
C GLU A 514 12.76 -3.67 31.07
N MET A 515 11.57 -3.29 31.55
CA MET A 515 10.40 -3.11 30.71
C MET A 515 10.50 -1.86 29.85
N ALA A 516 10.98 -0.74 30.40
CA ALA A 516 11.18 0.49 29.65
C ALA A 516 12.19 0.29 28.50
N GLU A 517 13.32 -0.38 28.77
CA GLU A 517 14.29 -0.74 27.72
C GLU A 517 13.67 -1.65 26.65
N LEU A 518 12.80 -2.60 27.05
CA LEU A 518 12.13 -3.48 26.09
C LEU A 518 11.15 -2.72 25.19
N CYS A 519 10.49 -1.69 25.72
CA CYS A 519 9.53 -0.85 24.99
C CYS A 519 10.19 0.26 24.14
N VAL A 520 11.51 0.35 24.13
CA VAL A 520 12.27 1.34 23.36
C VAL A 520 13.28 0.63 22.50
N GLY A 521 13.25 0.88 21.20
CA GLY A 521 14.17 0.27 20.24
C GLY A 521 15.62 0.72 20.43
N THR A 522 16.54 0.06 19.76
CA THR A 522 17.95 0.41 19.80
C THR A 522 18.40 0.99 18.47
N GLU A 523 18.91 2.22 18.51
CA GLU A 523 19.64 2.82 17.40
C GLU A 523 21.13 2.48 17.56
N ARG A 524 21.67 1.68 16.67
CA ARG A 524 23.11 1.41 16.60
C ARG A 524 23.66 2.11 15.37
N ARG A 525 24.31 3.27 15.62
CA ARG A 525 24.99 4.02 14.55
C ARG A 525 26.30 3.31 14.18
N ASN A 526 26.37 2.76 12.97
CA ASN A 526 27.66 2.52 12.35
C ASN A 526 28.23 3.88 11.92
N GLY A 527 29.55 4.09 12.02
CA GLY A 527 30.20 5.39 11.90
C GLY A 527 30.11 6.13 10.56
N ASP A 528 29.30 5.68 9.61
CA ASP A 528 29.08 6.25 8.29
C ASP A 528 27.90 7.24 8.21
N GLY A 529 27.21 7.49 9.33
CA GLY A 529 26.18 8.53 9.42
C GLY A 529 24.86 8.22 8.73
N ASN A 530 24.64 6.99 8.27
CA ASN A 530 23.35 6.58 7.71
C ASN A 530 22.33 6.32 8.84
N VAL A 531 21.31 7.15 8.92
CA VAL A 531 20.31 7.13 10.02
C VAL A 531 19.29 6.01 9.86
N ILE A 532 19.02 5.59 8.62
CA ILE A 532 18.08 4.51 8.30
C ILE A 532 18.85 3.35 7.67
N GLY A 533 18.66 2.14 8.20
CA GLY A 533 19.23 0.92 7.66
C GLY A 533 20.57 0.48 8.27
N SER A 534 21.07 1.17 9.31
CA SER A 534 22.26 0.78 10.06
C SER A 534 22.02 0.56 11.54
N ALA A 535 20.75 0.46 11.96
CA ALA A 535 20.37 0.34 13.36
C ALA A 535 20.66 -1.05 13.95
N SER A 536 20.83 -2.11 13.12
CA SER A 536 21.19 -3.45 13.59
C SER A 536 22.64 -3.79 13.29
N SER A 537 23.38 -4.20 14.31
CA SER A 537 24.77 -4.64 14.16
C SER A 537 24.91 -6.07 13.61
N CYS A 538 23.83 -6.85 13.65
CA CYS A 538 23.83 -8.26 13.25
C CYS A 538 23.42 -8.44 11.79
N VAL A 539 22.51 -7.58 11.33
CA VAL A 539 21.98 -7.58 9.98
C VAL A 539 22.20 -6.18 9.41
N PRO A 540 23.32 -5.93 8.75
CA PRO A 540 23.67 -4.62 8.21
C PRO A 540 22.61 -4.11 7.22
N GLY A 541 22.20 -2.84 7.40
CA GLY A 541 21.12 -2.23 6.65
C GLY A 541 19.73 -2.48 7.22
N ALA A 542 19.59 -3.29 8.28
CA ALA A 542 18.33 -3.40 9.00
C ALA A 542 17.90 -2.04 9.59
N ALA A 543 16.60 -1.77 9.56
CA ALA A 543 16.05 -0.49 10.00
C ALA A 543 16.14 -0.28 11.51
N GLY A 544 16.10 -1.35 12.29
CA GLY A 544 16.23 -1.33 13.75
C GLY A 544 16.07 -2.69 14.38
N ASP A 545 16.18 -2.70 15.71
CA ASP A 545 15.89 -3.87 16.52
C ASP A 545 15.39 -3.48 17.93
N THR A 546 14.79 -4.43 18.63
CA THR A 546 14.51 -4.28 20.07
C THR A 546 15.79 -4.49 20.88
N THR A 547 15.76 -4.11 22.17
CA THR A 547 16.92 -4.28 23.06
C THR A 547 17.40 -5.72 23.12
N SER A 548 18.71 -5.91 23.17
CA SER A 548 19.37 -7.18 23.46
C SER A 548 19.75 -7.35 24.95
N SER A 549 19.43 -6.36 25.80
CA SER A 549 19.82 -6.37 27.24
C SER A 549 19.24 -7.58 28.02
N LEU A 550 18.07 -8.08 27.59
CA LEU A 550 17.40 -9.21 28.22
C LEU A 550 17.80 -10.59 27.65
N LEU A 551 18.70 -10.63 26.65
CA LEU A 551 19.08 -11.89 25.98
C LEU A 551 19.76 -12.86 26.94
N GLU A 552 20.73 -12.39 27.74
CA GLU A 552 21.47 -13.23 28.65
C GLU A 552 20.65 -13.61 29.91
N THR A 553 19.89 -12.66 30.46
CA THR A 553 19.20 -12.81 31.75
C THR A 553 17.83 -13.45 31.63
N ARG A 554 17.08 -13.15 30.58
CA ARG A 554 15.69 -13.56 30.36
C ARG A 554 15.47 -14.40 29.11
N LYS A 555 16.53 -14.64 28.31
CA LYS A 555 16.47 -15.34 27.03
C LYS A 555 15.47 -14.71 26.04
N VAL A 556 15.30 -13.39 26.12
CA VAL A 556 14.48 -12.61 25.18
C VAL A 556 15.37 -12.21 24.00
N PRO A 557 15.10 -12.72 22.78
CA PRO A 557 15.84 -12.30 21.60
C PRO A 557 15.45 -10.87 21.21
N ASN A 558 16.41 -10.12 20.67
CA ASN A 558 16.07 -8.88 19.98
C ASN A 558 15.38 -9.19 18.65
N LEU A 559 14.36 -8.41 18.31
CA LEU A 559 13.60 -8.55 17.05
C LEU A 559 14.24 -7.66 15.99
N ILE A 560 14.82 -8.27 14.97
CA ILE A 560 15.46 -7.57 13.85
C ILE A 560 14.39 -7.11 12.85
N GLN A 561 14.40 -5.83 12.48
CA GLN A 561 13.41 -5.20 11.63
C GLN A 561 14.07 -4.71 10.34
N ALA A 562 13.50 -5.06 9.19
CA ALA A 562 13.94 -4.58 7.89
C ALA A 562 12.85 -3.79 7.18
N ASP A 563 13.25 -2.68 6.59
CA ASP A 563 12.41 -1.86 5.72
C ASP A 563 12.26 -2.47 4.32
N GLY A 564 11.50 -1.80 3.47
CA GLY A 564 11.38 -2.07 2.05
C GLY A 564 10.05 -2.70 1.64
N PRO A 565 8.97 -1.91 1.42
CA PRO A 565 7.67 -2.44 0.98
C PRO A 565 7.68 -3.16 -0.38
N ALA A 566 8.77 -3.03 -1.15
CA ALA A 566 8.97 -3.76 -2.40
C ALA A 566 10.05 -4.85 -2.31
N GLY A 567 10.27 -5.43 -1.12
CA GLY A 567 11.31 -6.41 -0.81
C GLY A 567 12.21 -5.92 0.33
N LEU A 568 13.09 -6.77 0.87
CA LEU A 568 13.92 -6.39 2.01
C LEU A 568 14.96 -5.33 1.62
N ARG A 569 15.01 -4.23 2.38
CA ARG A 569 16.02 -3.19 2.24
C ARG A 569 17.15 -3.41 3.26
N LEU A 570 18.22 -4.02 2.79
CA LEU A 570 19.43 -4.32 3.56
C LEU A 570 20.68 -3.84 2.81
N GLU A 571 21.86 -3.86 3.43
CA GLU A 571 23.12 -3.68 2.71
C GLU A 571 23.41 -4.87 1.78
N THR A 572 23.06 -6.07 2.17
CA THR A 572 23.07 -7.24 1.29
C THR A 572 22.00 -7.07 0.21
N PRO A 573 22.34 -7.27 -1.07
CA PRO A 573 21.36 -7.23 -2.15
C PRO A 573 20.22 -8.24 -1.92
N CYS A 574 18.99 -7.79 -2.12
CA CYS A 574 17.77 -8.57 -2.00
C CYS A 574 16.99 -8.56 -3.32
N THR A 575 15.95 -9.35 -3.41
CA THR A 575 15.03 -9.34 -4.56
C THR A 575 14.04 -8.19 -4.41
N ALA A 576 13.99 -7.29 -5.39
CA ALA A 576 12.90 -6.33 -5.48
C ALA A 576 11.71 -6.96 -6.20
N ILE A 577 10.60 -7.08 -5.48
CA ILE A 577 9.31 -7.49 -6.04
C ILE A 577 8.59 -6.26 -6.64
N PRO A 578 7.52 -6.43 -7.43
CA PRO A 578 6.70 -5.30 -7.86
C PRO A 578 6.20 -4.49 -6.65
N ILE A 579 6.11 -3.17 -6.80
CA ILE A 579 5.55 -2.28 -5.75
C ILE A 579 4.09 -2.63 -5.44
N ALA A 580 3.61 -2.25 -4.26
CA ALA A 580 2.27 -2.64 -3.79
C ALA A 580 1.14 -2.25 -4.77
N THR A 581 1.15 -1.03 -5.34
CA THR A 581 0.21 -0.63 -6.39
C THR A 581 0.23 -1.59 -7.58
N THR A 582 1.44 -1.96 -8.04
CA THR A 582 1.60 -2.89 -9.18
C THR A 582 1.16 -4.31 -8.80
N LEU A 583 1.44 -4.78 -7.58
CA LEU A 583 0.93 -6.07 -7.10
C LEU A 583 -0.59 -6.09 -7.05
N ALA A 584 -1.21 -5.05 -6.52
CA ALA A 584 -2.67 -4.93 -6.46
C ALA A 584 -3.31 -4.92 -7.86
N GLN A 585 -2.63 -4.33 -8.86
CA GLN A 585 -3.08 -4.39 -10.27
C GLN A 585 -3.24 -5.81 -10.79
N SER A 586 -2.59 -6.80 -10.18
CA SER A 586 -2.82 -8.21 -10.56
C SER A 586 -4.23 -8.70 -10.23
N TRP A 587 -4.87 -8.16 -9.19
CA TRP A 587 -6.12 -8.68 -8.62
C TRP A 587 -6.08 -10.20 -8.39
N ASP A 588 -4.89 -10.75 -8.17
CA ASP A 588 -4.64 -12.19 -8.02
C ASP A 588 -4.05 -12.50 -6.63
N MET A 589 -4.89 -12.96 -5.74
CA MET A 589 -4.49 -13.25 -4.36
C MET A 589 -3.44 -14.37 -4.27
N ASN A 590 -3.40 -15.30 -5.21
CA ASN A 590 -2.36 -16.34 -5.24
C ASN A 590 -1.01 -15.75 -5.63
N LEU A 591 -0.99 -14.81 -6.57
CA LEU A 591 0.22 -14.09 -6.96
C LEU A 591 0.76 -13.28 -5.79
N ILE A 592 -0.09 -12.50 -5.11
CA ILE A 592 0.30 -11.66 -3.97
C ILE A 592 0.79 -12.53 -2.80
N HIS A 593 0.12 -13.65 -2.53
CA HIS A 593 0.57 -14.60 -1.51
C HIS A 593 1.98 -15.13 -1.84
N ARG A 594 2.22 -15.52 -3.10
CA ARG A 594 3.55 -16.02 -3.51
C ARG A 594 4.63 -14.95 -3.38
N MET A 595 4.34 -13.68 -3.67
CA MET A 595 5.29 -12.59 -3.44
C MET A 595 5.62 -12.43 -1.95
N GLY A 596 4.61 -12.51 -1.07
CA GLY A 596 4.83 -12.55 0.37
C GLY A 596 5.69 -13.74 0.82
N GLU A 597 5.49 -14.95 0.25
CA GLU A 597 6.34 -16.11 0.53
C GLU A 597 7.80 -15.85 0.17
N LEU A 598 8.08 -15.25 -1.00
CA LEU A 598 9.45 -14.92 -1.42
C LEU A 598 10.14 -14.01 -0.41
N VAL A 599 9.44 -12.95 0.04
CA VAL A 599 9.98 -12.05 1.07
C VAL A 599 10.23 -12.82 2.38
N GLY A 600 9.29 -13.65 2.82
CA GLY A 600 9.44 -14.47 4.02
C GLY A 600 10.61 -15.45 3.93
N GLU A 601 10.86 -16.04 2.77
CA GLU A 601 12.02 -16.89 2.49
C GLU A 601 13.33 -16.11 2.61
N GLU A 602 13.43 -14.90 2.07
CA GLU A 602 14.60 -14.02 2.23
C GLU A 602 14.78 -13.57 3.69
N MET A 603 13.70 -13.22 4.40
CA MET A 603 13.76 -12.90 5.83
C MET A 603 14.40 -14.04 6.63
N LYS A 604 14.09 -15.30 6.28
CA LYS A 604 14.68 -16.47 6.93
C LYS A 604 16.16 -16.61 6.63
N GLN A 605 16.59 -16.41 5.38
CA GLN A 605 17.98 -16.47 4.96
C GLN A 605 18.83 -15.36 5.59
N LEU A 606 18.24 -14.17 5.75
CA LEU A 606 18.93 -12.96 6.19
C LEU A 606 18.68 -12.62 7.67
N HIS A 607 18.03 -13.51 8.42
CA HIS A 607 17.78 -13.39 9.86
C HIS A 607 16.98 -12.13 10.26
N VAL A 608 16.07 -11.68 9.40
CA VAL A 608 15.08 -10.64 9.71
C VAL A 608 13.87 -11.27 10.38
N ASP A 609 13.34 -10.66 11.45
CA ASP A 609 12.18 -11.16 12.19
C ASP A 609 10.89 -10.46 11.82
N LEU A 610 10.94 -9.14 11.64
CA LEU A 610 9.82 -8.30 11.25
C LEU A 610 10.15 -7.53 9.97
N TRP A 611 9.30 -7.68 8.98
CA TRP A 611 9.33 -6.86 7.78
C TRP A 611 8.42 -5.64 7.99
N LEU A 612 8.94 -4.42 7.80
CA LEU A 612 8.21 -3.17 7.99
C LEU A 612 7.33 -2.87 6.77
N ALA A 613 6.46 -3.80 6.47
CA ALA A 613 5.51 -3.81 5.37
C ALA A 613 4.40 -4.85 5.66
N PRO A 614 3.31 -4.84 4.87
CA PRO A 614 3.00 -3.95 3.76
C PRO A 614 2.59 -2.54 4.21
N GLY A 615 2.84 -1.54 3.34
CA GLY A 615 2.19 -0.24 3.40
C GLY A 615 0.77 -0.36 2.83
N MET A 616 -0.23 0.27 3.48
CA MET A 616 -1.62 0.05 3.09
C MET A 616 -2.56 1.23 3.33
N ASN A 617 -2.03 2.44 3.28
CA ASN A 617 -2.87 3.63 3.30
C ASN A 617 -3.67 3.78 2.00
N ILE A 618 -4.76 4.50 2.04
CA ILE A 618 -5.64 4.70 0.88
C ILE A 618 -5.02 5.74 -0.07
N HIS A 619 -5.11 5.50 -1.38
CA HIS A 619 -4.78 6.48 -2.41
C HIS A 619 -5.86 7.57 -2.47
N ARG A 620 -5.86 8.49 -1.48
CA ARG A 620 -6.83 9.58 -1.40
C ARG A 620 -6.61 10.61 -2.52
N ASN A 621 -5.35 10.86 -2.87
CA ASN A 621 -4.95 11.81 -3.91
C ASN A 621 -3.80 11.23 -4.74
N PRO A 622 -3.80 11.40 -6.07
CA PRO A 622 -2.76 10.84 -6.95
C PRO A 622 -1.37 11.42 -6.70
N LEU A 623 -1.25 12.55 -6.00
CA LEU A 623 0.02 13.20 -5.75
C LEU A 623 0.73 12.75 -4.47
N CYS A 624 0.11 11.92 -3.61
CA CYS A 624 0.80 11.40 -2.44
C CYS A 624 2.07 10.66 -2.85
N GLY A 625 3.21 11.07 -2.29
CA GLY A 625 4.54 10.58 -2.67
C GLY A 625 4.72 9.09 -2.46
N ARG A 626 4.03 8.51 -1.47
CA ARG A 626 4.12 7.09 -1.10
C ARG A 626 3.03 6.20 -1.68
N ASN A 627 2.15 6.70 -2.58
CA ASN A 627 1.14 5.84 -3.21
C ASN A 627 1.75 4.59 -3.88
N PHE A 628 2.99 4.66 -4.39
CA PHE A 628 3.65 3.51 -5.00
C PHE A 628 3.72 2.29 -4.07
N GLU A 629 3.91 2.49 -2.77
CA GLU A 629 4.03 1.41 -1.77
C GLU A 629 2.71 1.05 -1.08
N TYR A 630 1.60 1.71 -1.47
CA TYR A 630 0.24 1.41 -1.05
C TYR A 630 -0.51 0.72 -2.19
N TYR A 631 -1.65 0.09 -1.90
CA TYR A 631 -2.28 -0.79 -2.89
C TYR A 631 -3.29 -0.07 -3.79
N SER A 632 -4.19 0.75 -3.23
CA SER A 632 -5.39 1.19 -3.96
C SER A 632 -6.12 2.37 -3.27
N GLU A 633 -7.02 3.00 -4.04
CA GLU A 633 -8.04 3.91 -3.53
C GLU A 633 -9.19 3.17 -2.79
N ASP A 634 -9.28 1.84 -2.95
CA ASP A 634 -10.36 1.02 -2.37
C ASP A 634 -9.88 0.27 -1.13
N PRO A 635 -10.60 0.39 0.02
CA PRO A 635 -10.19 -0.25 1.27
C PRO A 635 -10.35 -1.78 1.28
N VAL A 636 -11.28 -2.35 0.49
CA VAL A 636 -11.47 -3.80 0.42
C VAL A 636 -10.32 -4.44 -0.37
N LEU A 637 -10.00 -3.89 -1.54
CA LEU A 637 -8.85 -4.34 -2.33
C LEU A 637 -7.56 -4.21 -1.52
N THR A 638 -7.33 -3.05 -0.90
CA THR A 638 -6.17 -2.77 -0.04
C THR A 638 -6.06 -3.79 1.10
N GLY A 639 -7.14 -4.00 1.83
CA GLY A 639 -7.15 -4.90 2.98
C GLY A 639 -6.92 -6.37 2.61
N LEU A 640 -7.53 -6.83 1.51
CA LEU A 640 -7.34 -8.20 1.01
C LEU A 640 -5.91 -8.43 0.49
N CYS A 641 -5.33 -7.46 -0.22
CA CYS A 641 -3.93 -7.52 -0.67
C CYS A 641 -2.98 -7.61 0.52
N ALA A 642 -3.10 -6.70 1.49
CA ALA A 642 -2.26 -6.67 2.68
C ALA A 642 -2.39 -7.94 3.54
N ALA A 643 -3.62 -8.43 3.73
CA ALA A 643 -3.87 -9.69 4.43
C ALA A 643 -3.21 -10.89 3.72
N THR A 644 -3.29 -10.93 2.41
CA THR A 644 -2.78 -12.03 1.60
C THR A 644 -1.26 -12.04 1.58
N GLU A 645 -0.62 -10.89 1.42
CA GLU A 645 0.83 -10.75 1.48
C GLU A 645 1.37 -11.08 2.87
N THR A 646 0.69 -10.61 3.93
CA THR A 646 0.97 -10.97 5.32
C THR A 646 0.95 -12.49 5.52
N LYS A 647 -0.07 -13.19 5.02
CA LYS A 647 -0.14 -14.66 5.11
C LYS A 647 1.02 -15.34 4.36
N GLY A 648 1.42 -14.80 3.22
CA GLY A 648 2.57 -15.28 2.47
C GLY A 648 3.85 -15.20 3.30
N VAL A 649 4.18 -14.03 3.85
CA VAL A 649 5.35 -13.84 4.73
C VAL A 649 5.27 -14.75 5.96
N GLN A 650 4.13 -14.75 6.65
CA GLN A 650 3.93 -15.50 7.90
C GLN A 650 3.81 -17.03 7.69
N SER A 651 3.77 -17.51 6.44
CA SER A 651 3.95 -18.93 6.13
C SER A 651 5.35 -19.42 6.52
N GLN A 652 6.33 -18.51 6.57
CA GLN A 652 7.67 -18.80 7.08
C GLN A 652 7.69 -18.68 8.61
N LYS A 653 7.93 -19.82 9.26
CA LYS A 653 7.91 -19.86 10.73
C LYS A 653 8.80 -18.79 11.36
N GLY A 654 8.26 -18.02 12.29
CA GLY A 654 8.96 -17.01 13.06
C GLY A 654 9.23 -15.70 12.29
N LYS A 655 8.61 -15.52 11.13
CA LYS A 655 8.70 -14.29 10.35
C LYS A 655 7.34 -13.60 10.34
N GLY A 656 7.34 -12.26 10.51
CA GLY A 656 6.12 -11.49 10.62
C GLY A 656 6.16 -10.19 9.85
N THR A 657 4.98 -9.66 9.55
CA THR A 657 4.79 -8.36 8.91
C THR A 657 4.47 -7.28 9.94
N THR A 658 4.74 -6.05 9.56
CA THR A 658 4.35 -4.83 10.27
C THR A 658 3.51 -3.99 9.32
N ILE A 659 2.19 -4.13 9.37
CA ILE A 659 1.31 -3.32 8.51
C ILE A 659 1.39 -1.86 8.90
N LYS A 660 1.41 -0.95 7.88
CA LYS A 660 1.68 0.47 8.08
C LYS A 660 0.98 1.36 7.05
N HIS A 661 0.78 2.66 7.29
CA HIS A 661 1.00 3.41 8.53
C HIS A 661 -0.36 3.67 9.18
N PHE A 662 -0.57 3.25 10.39
CA PHE A 662 -1.86 3.24 11.10
C PHE A 662 -2.07 4.53 11.88
N ALA A 663 -2.90 5.49 11.39
CA ALA A 663 -3.60 5.53 10.13
C ALA A 663 -3.54 6.94 9.52
N GLY A 664 -4.11 7.10 8.33
CA GLY A 664 -4.30 8.42 7.73
C GLY A 664 -3.06 9.01 7.03
N ASN A 665 -1.93 8.31 6.91
CA ASN A 665 -0.74 8.83 6.22
C ASN A 665 -0.99 8.89 4.69
N ASN A 666 -1.80 9.88 4.27
CA ASN A 666 -2.22 10.06 2.89
C ASN A 666 -1.51 11.21 2.18
N GLN A 667 -0.56 11.88 2.85
CA GLN A 667 0.34 12.91 2.30
C GLN A 667 1.72 12.81 2.94
N GLU A 668 2.74 13.32 2.25
CA GLU A 668 4.14 13.31 2.72
C GLU A 668 4.64 14.69 3.18
N ASP A 669 4.20 15.77 2.54
CA ASP A 669 4.60 17.13 2.94
C ASP A 669 4.09 17.41 4.37
N ASN A 670 5.01 17.78 5.27
CA ASN A 670 4.78 18.03 6.71
C ASN A 670 4.12 16.87 7.49
N ARG A 671 4.27 15.62 7.04
CA ARG A 671 3.59 14.43 7.59
C ARG A 671 3.74 14.24 9.10
N MET A 672 4.83 14.72 9.72
CA MET A 672 5.07 14.56 11.16
C MET A 672 4.21 15.49 12.03
N PHE A 673 3.73 16.60 11.46
CA PHE A 673 3.06 17.67 12.23
C PHE A 673 1.75 18.12 11.60
N THR A 674 1.24 17.41 10.61
CA THR A 674 -0.08 17.66 10.04
C THR A 674 -1.15 17.00 10.90
N ASN A 675 -2.20 17.74 11.20
CA ASN A 675 -3.40 17.24 11.87
C ASN A 675 -4.50 17.01 10.84
N GLU A 676 -4.87 15.77 10.68
CA GLU A 676 -5.90 15.34 9.75
C GLU A 676 -7.26 15.33 10.46
N HIS A 677 -8.15 16.20 10.00
CA HIS A 677 -9.52 16.27 10.47
C HIS A 677 -10.38 15.32 9.64
N ILE A 678 -10.78 14.20 10.22
CA ILE A 678 -11.51 13.12 9.54
C ILE A 678 -12.72 12.74 10.37
N SER A 679 -13.91 12.67 9.76
CA SER A 679 -15.09 12.18 10.47
C SER A 679 -14.92 10.71 10.89
N GLU A 680 -15.57 10.32 12.01
CA GLU A 680 -15.50 8.92 12.46
C GLU A 680 -16.05 7.95 11.39
N ARG A 681 -17.05 8.37 10.59
CA ARG A 681 -17.59 7.59 9.50
C ARG A 681 -16.55 7.34 8.41
N ALA A 682 -15.92 8.41 7.91
CA ALA A 682 -14.87 8.29 6.90
C ALA A 682 -13.67 7.47 7.40
N LEU A 683 -13.27 7.67 8.67
CA LEU A 683 -12.24 6.84 9.30
C LEU A 683 -12.59 5.35 9.21
N ARG A 684 -13.81 4.96 9.66
CA ARG A 684 -14.20 3.57 9.75
C ARG A 684 -14.49 2.91 8.40
N GLU A 685 -15.15 3.62 7.48
CA GLU A 685 -15.54 3.07 6.17
C GLU A 685 -14.38 3.06 5.16
N ILE A 686 -13.41 3.99 5.28
CA ILE A 686 -12.34 4.17 4.28
C ILE A 686 -10.95 3.91 4.88
N TYR A 687 -10.49 4.76 5.83
CA TYR A 687 -9.08 4.82 6.22
C TYR A 687 -8.65 3.70 7.18
N LEU A 688 -9.58 3.16 7.97
CA LEU A 688 -9.34 2.06 8.90
C LEU A 688 -9.81 0.70 8.35
N LYS A 689 -10.73 0.68 7.38
CA LYS A 689 -11.35 -0.55 6.87
C LYS A 689 -10.34 -1.56 6.32
N GLY A 690 -9.34 -1.09 5.57
CA GLY A 690 -8.28 -1.97 5.07
C GLY A 690 -7.49 -2.64 6.21
N PHE A 691 -7.14 -1.87 7.25
CA PHE A 691 -6.46 -2.39 8.44
C PHE A 691 -7.33 -3.39 9.21
N GLU A 692 -8.62 -3.12 9.36
CA GLU A 692 -9.58 -4.06 9.95
C GLU A 692 -9.55 -5.41 9.23
N ILE A 693 -9.64 -5.39 7.88
CA ILE A 693 -9.61 -6.61 7.06
C ILE A 693 -8.28 -7.35 7.27
N ALA A 694 -7.15 -6.64 7.23
CA ALA A 694 -5.83 -7.25 7.41
C ALA A 694 -5.66 -7.89 8.79
N VAL A 695 -6.07 -7.20 9.86
CA VAL A 695 -6.01 -7.71 11.23
C VAL A 695 -6.89 -8.94 11.40
N LYS A 696 -8.18 -8.84 11.05
CA LYS A 696 -9.15 -9.93 11.24
C LYS A 696 -8.83 -11.16 10.39
N THR A 697 -8.18 -10.96 9.23
CA THR A 697 -7.93 -12.03 8.26
C THR A 697 -6.57 -12.71 8.42
N ALA A 698 -5.52 -11.96 8.82
CA ALA A 698 -4.14 -12.44 8.81
C ALA A 698 -3.39 -12.32 10.14
N GLN A 699 -3.87 -11.53 11.10
CA GLN A 699 -3.18 -11.28 12.37
C GLN A 699 -1.68 -10.96 12.17
N PRO A 700 -1.32 -9.80 11.60
CA PRO A 700 0.06 -9.41 11.43
C PRO A 700 0.78 -9.38 12.78
N TYR A 701 2.10 -9.63 12.80
CA TYR A 701 2.87 -9.62 14.05
C TYR A 701 2.99 -8.23 14.65
N ALA A 702 2.92 -7.19 13.80
CA ALA A 702 3.00 -5.82 14.27
C ALA A 702 2.12 -4.87 13.44
N ILE A 703 1.80 -3.73 14.06
CA ILE A 703 1.23 -2.54 13.42
C ILE A 703 2.18 -1.37 13.70
N MET A 704 2.51 -0.57 12.66
CA MET A 704 3.25 0.67 12.81
C MET A 704 2.29 1.85 12.73
N THR A 705 2.30 2.73 13.74
CA THR A 705 1.51 3.97 13.73
C THR A 705 2.10 4.98 12.76
N SER A 706 1.25 5.82 12.19
CA SER A 706 1.67 6.92 11.32
C SER A 706 2.25 8.10 12.13
N TYR A 707 2.89 9.03 11.42
CA TYR A 707 3.45 10.24 12.03
C TYR A 707 2.40 11.28 12.42
N ASN A 708 1.38 11.44 11.58
CA ASN A 708 0.40 12.52 11.65
C ASN A 708 -0.47 12.48 12.91
N LEU A 709 -1.12 13.61 13.17
CA LEU A 709 -2.22 13.68 14.11
C LEU A 709 -3.54 13.33 13.40
N ILE A 710 -4.45 12.71 14.12
CA ILE A 710 -5.84 12.53 13.70
C ILE A 710 -6.74 13.18 14.74
N ASN A 711 -7.55 14.16 14.32
CA ASN A 711 -8.50 14.86 15.18
C ASN A 711 -7.84 15.44 16.45
N GLY A 712 -6.62 15.96 16.30
CA GLY A 712 -5.85 16.62 17.34
C GLY A 712 -4.99 15.68 18.20
N VAL A 713 -4.95 14.38 17.93
CA VAL A 713 -4.16 13.41 18.70
C VAL A 713 -3.18 12.70 17.78
N HIS A 714 -1.89 12.67 18.13
CA HIS A 714 -0.92 11.88 17.40
C HIS A 714 -1.36 10.42 17.29
N SER A 715 -1.25 9.82 16.12
CA SER A 715 -1.57 8.42 15.91
C SER A 715 -0.84 7.51 16.89
N ALA A 716 0.42 7.83 17.20
CA ALA A 716 1.22 7.10 18.20
C ALA A 716 0.71 7.23 19.65
N ASN A 717 -0.06 8.26 19.96
CA ASN A 717 -0.62 8.52 21.31
C ASN A 717 -2.14 8.27 21.39
N ASN A 718 -2.74 7.69 20.38
CA ASN A 718 -4.19 7.58 20.25
C ASN A 718 -4.73 6.29 20.86
N TYR A 719 -5.18 6.37 22.14
CA TYR A 719 -5.75 5.24 22.86
C TYR A 719 -6.98 4.64 22.15
N ASP A 720 -7.86 5.50 21.61
CA ASP A 720 -9.06 5.03 20.90
C ASP A 720 -8.69 4.16 19.71
N MET A 721 -7.70 4.59 18.93
CA MET A 721 -7.27 3.87 17.74
C MET A 721 -6.53 2.57 18.10
N LEU A 722 -5.58 2.64 19.06
CA LEU A 722 -4.67 1.52 19.34
C LEU A 722 -5.30 0.47 20.26
N GLN A 723 -6.02 0.89 21.31
CA GLN A 723 -6.65 -0.04 22.23
C GLN A 723 -8.09 -0.36 21.82
N ASN A 724 -8.96 0.67 21.77
CA ASN A 724 -10.37 0.42 21.58
C ASN A 724 -10.66 -0.17 20.18
N ILE A 725 -10.10 0.41 19.11
CA ILE A 725 -10.36 -0.04 17.74
C ILE A 725 -9.52 -1.28 17.40
N ALA A 726 -8.18 -1.17 17.41
CA ALA A 726 -7.35 -2.27 16.94
C ALA A 726 -7.46 -3.53 17.82
N ARG A 727 -7.44 -3.38 19.16
CA ARG A 727 -7.45 -4.54 20.05
C ARG A 727 -8.85 -4.99 20.43
N ASP A 728 -9.71 -4.07 20.91
CA ASP A 728 -11.01 -4.46 21.46
C ASP A 728 -12.04 -4.76 20.34
N GLU A 729 -12.07 -3.96 19.24
CA GLU A 729 -13.01 -4.18 18.16
C GLU A 729 -12.52 -5.25 17.14
N TRP A 730 -11.22 -5.26 16.82
CA TRP A 730 -10.68 -6.15 15.78
C TRP A 730 -9.96 -7.37 16.31
N GLY A 731 -9.62 -7.39 17.61
CA GLY A 731 -8.91 -8.50 18.25
C GLY A 731 -7.44 -8.60 17.85
N PHE A 732 -6.76 -7.48 17.62
CA PHE A 732 -5.33 -7.48 17.30
C PHE A 732 -4.48 -7.99 18.47
N GLU A 733 -3.66 -9.01 18.23
CA GLU A 733 -2.84 -9.70 19.23
C GLU A 733 -1.34 -9.39 19.16
N GLY A 734 -0.90 -8.70 18.13
CA GLY A 734 0.50 -8.36 17.88
C GLY A 734 0.99 -7.16 18.71
N LEU A 735 2.21 -6.70 18.42
CA LEU A 735 2.73 -5.46 18.99
C LEU A 735 2.38 -4.24 18.12
N VAL A 736 2.25 -3.08 18.75
CA VAL A 736 2.17 -1.79 18.06
C VAL A 736 3.51 -1.08 18.23
N MET A 737 4.06 -0.55 17.14
CA MET A 737 5.27 0.27 17.16
C MET A 737 5.03 1.67 16.58
N THR A 738 5.88 2.62 16.96
CA THR A 738 5.88 3.93 16.31
C THR A 738 6.56 3.85 14.95
N ASP A 739 6.23 4.77 14.06
CA ASP A 739 7.14 5.11 12.97
C ASP A 739 8.42 5.79 13.54
N TRP A 740 9.48 5.87 12.72
CA TRP A 740 10.82 6.26 13.16
C TRP A 740 10.86 7.71 13.66
N TYR A 741 11.46 7.91 14.82
CA TYR A 741 11.65 9.23 15.48
C TYR A 741 10.36 9.95 15.90
N THR A 742 9.18 9.35 15.80
CA THR A 742 7.88 9.98 16.12
C THR A 742 7.85 10.56 17.53
N SER A 743 8.42 9.87 18.51
CA SER A 743 8.44 10.25 19.94
C SER A 743 9.76 10.88 20.41
N GLN A 744 10.57 11.42 19.49
CA GLN A 744 11.85 12.05 19.80
C GLN A 744 11.88 13.50 19.36
N ASP A 745 12.72 14.30 20.03
CA ASP A 745 13.03 15.66 19.56
C ASP A 745 13.93 15.59 18.33
N THR A 746 13.35 15.90 17.18
CA THR A 746 14.04 15.88 15.88
C THR A 746 14.55 17.26 15.44
N THR A 747 14.57 18.24 16.34
CA THR A 747 15.00 19.63 16.05
C THR A 747 16.43 19.66 15.50
N GLU A 748 17.35 18.90 16.08
CA GLU A 748 18.75 18.82 15.61
C GLU A 748 18.86 18.20 14.20
N MET A 749 17.91 17.34 13.82
CA MET A 749 17.82 16.76 12.47
C MET A 749 17.21 17.73 11.46
N GLY A 750 16.56 18.80 11.93
CA GLY A 750 15.87 19.80 11.10
C GLY A 750 14.42 19.44 10.78
N MET A 751 13.90 18.34 11.32
CA MET A 751 12.51 17.96 11.19
C MET A 751 11.72 18.65 12.32
N VAL A 752 11.16 19.81 12.01
CA VAL A 752 10.44 20.66 12.94
C VAL A 752 9.10 21.07 12.38
N SER A 753 8.14 21.33 13.27
CA SER A 753 6.86 21.88 12.87
C SER A 753 7.05 23.25 12.19
N PRO A 754 6.60 23.45 10.95
CA PRO A 754 6.79 24.71 10.22
C PRO A 754 6.16 25.90 10.94
N SER A 755 5.02 25.73 11.60
CA SER A 755 4.29 26.77 12.34
C SER A 755 4.57 26.75 13.85
N GLY A 756 5.06 25.63 14.38
CA GLY A 756 5.16 25.37 15.81
C GLY A 756 3.83 25.07 16.50
N LYS A 757 2.75 24.83 15.76
CA LYS A 757 1.41 24.53 16.31
C LYS A 757 1.34 23.16 16.98
N TYR A 758 1.92 22.15 16.36
CA TYR A 758 1.95 20.79 16.88
C TYR A 758 3.38 20.41 17.28
N SER A 759 3.51 19.63 18.34
CA SER A 759 4.79 19.09 18.84
C SER A 759 4.94 17.62 18.43
N HIS A 760 6.08 17.02 18.72
CA HIS A 760 6.28 15.57 18.62
C HIS A 760 5.31 14.80 19.52
N SER A 761 5.11 13.52 19.21
CA SER A 761 4.33 12.64 20.09
C SER A 761 5.08 12.43 21.43
N SER A 762 4.34 12.09 22.48
CA SER A 762 4.89 11.88 23.81
C SER A 762 5.26 10.40 23.99
N SER A 763 6.50 10.12 24.42
CA SER A 763 6.98 8.81 24.83
C SER A 763 6.08 8.16 25.91
N VAL A 764 5.71 8.92 26.91
CA VAL A 764 4.84 8.48 28.02
C VAL A 764 3.43 8.17 27.51
N GLN A 765 2.88 9.04 26.63
CA GLN A 765 1.56 8.81 26.05
C GLN A 765 1.53 7.64 25.08
N CYS A 766 2.65 7.27 24.43
CA CYS A 766 2.76 6.02 23.67
C CYS A 766 2.44 4.81 24.55
N ILE A 767 3.11 4.68 25.71
CA ILE A 767 2.85 3.58 26.67
C ILE A 767 1.38 3.58 27.12
N LYS A 768 0.84 4.76 27.44
CA LYS A 768 -0.56 4.89 27.87
C LYS A 768 -1.53 4.42 26.79
N ALA A 769 -1.30 4.82 25.56
CA ALA A 769 -2.16 4.48 24.43
C ALA A 769 -2.06 3.01 24.01
N GLY A 770 -0.97 2.32 24.34
CA GLY A 770 -0.72 0.95 23.90
C GLY A 770 0.11 0.86 22.63
N ASN A 771 0.90 1.90 22.36
CA ASN A 771 2.02 1.82 21.42
C ASN A 771 3.18 1.19 22.17
N ASP A 772 3.41 -0.08 21.90
CA ASP A 772 4.25 -0.95 22.72
C ASP A 772 5.74 -0.71 22.54
N LEU A 773 6.17 -0.29 21.33
CA LEU A 773 7.58 -0.19 20.97
C LEU A 773 7.86 1.13 20.25
N GLN A 774 8.75 1.93 20.82
CA GLN A 774 9.15 3.23 20.23
C GLN A 774 10.43 3.06 19.40
N MET A 775 10.37 3.39 18.11
CA MET A 775 11.46 3.19 17.16
C MET A 775 12.04 4.52 16.63
N PRO A 776 13.35 4.59 16.37
CA PRO A 776 14.39 3.63 16.73
C PRO A 776 14.74 3.63 18.23
N GLY A 777 14.18 4.60 18.97
CA GLY A 777 14.37 4.79 20.40
C GLY A 777 15.66 5.51 20.78
N CYS A 778 15.66 6.12 21.96
CA CYS A 778 16.82 6.76 22.58
C CYS A 778 16.75 6.66 24.11
N GLN A 779 17.84 6.98 24.80
CA GLN A 779 17.90 6.90 26.25
C GLN A 779 16.87 7.82 26.93
N GLN A 780 16.59 9.00 26.36
CA GLN A 780 15.59 9.90 26.90
C GLN A 780 14.20 9.28 26.95
N ASN A 781 13.81 8.48 25.92
CA ASN A 781 12.52 7.76 25.95
C ASN A 781 12.45 6.79 27.13
N VAL A 782 13.54 6.06 27.42
CA VAL A 782 13.62 5.14 28.58
C VAL A 782 13.48 5.92 29.89
N ASP A 783 14.25 7.00 30.03
CA ASP A 783 14.27 7.83 31.25
C ASP A 783 12.88 8.44 31.53
N ASP A 784 12.22 8.98 30.51
CA ASP A 784 10.86 9.56 30.61
C ASP A 784 9.83 8.52 31.06
N ILE A 785 9.88 7.29 30.50
CA ILE A 785 8.98 6.20 30.89
C ILE A 785 9.23 5.79 32.34
N VAL A 786 10.47 5.60 32.75
CA VAL A 786 10.83 5.22 34.12
C VAL A 786 10.39 6.27 35.12
N GLU A 787 10.65 7.55 34.84
CA GLU A 787 10.24 8.65 35.69
C GLU A 787 8.71 8.72 35.85
N ALA A 788 7.97 8.64 34.71
CA ALA A 788 6.50 8.70 34.71
C ALA A 788 5.86 7.54 35.50
N VAL A 789 6.39 6.32 35.37
CA VAL A 789 5.93 5.14 36.15
C VAL A 789 6.20 5.33 37.63
N ASN A 790 7.38 5.86 38.01
CA ASN A 790 7.74 6.09 39.42
C ASN A 790 6.90 7.19 40.05
N GLU A 791 6.52 8.20 39.29
CA GLU A 791 5.58 9.23 39.74
C GLU A 791 4.13 8.70 39.86
N GLY A 792 3.74 7.75 39.03
CA GLY A 792 2.42 7.11 39.02
C GLY A 792 1.26 8.04 38.67
N LYS A 793 1.52 9.14 37.94
CA LYS A 793 0.51 10.16 37.60
C LYS A 793 -0.12 9.94 36.24
N GLU A 794 0.69 9.75 35.21
CA GLU A 794 0.24 9.60 33.80
C GLU A 794 0.09 8.16 33.39
N ILE A 795 1.07 7.33 33.72
CA ILE A 795 1.10 5.89 33.47
C ILE A 795 1.45 5.13 34.76
N THR A 796 1.10 3.86 34.77
CA THR A 796 1.38 2.94 35.88
C THR A 796 2.29 1.80 35.45
N LYS A 797 2.86 1.07 36.43
CA LYS A 797 3.59 -0.15 36.12
C LYS A 797 2.74 -1.15 35.32
N ALA A 798 1.41 -1.20 35.54
CA ALA A 798 0.53 -2.09 34.80
C ALA A 798 0.40 -1.72 33.32
N ASP A 799 0.45 -0.44 32.97
CA ASP A 799 0.45 0.04 31.59
C ASP A 799 1.74 -0.42 30.88
N LEU A 800 2.88 -0.27 31.54
CA LEU A 800 4.17 -0.70 31.01
C LEU A 800 4.27 -2.24 30.89
N GLN A 801 3.73 -3.00 31.88
CA GLN A 801 3.65 -4.46 31.80
C GLN A 801 2.86 -4.94 30.60
N ARG A 802 1.77 -4.26 30.25
CA ARG A 802 0.97 -4.59 29.07
C ARG A 802 1.81 -4.46 27.81
N CYS A 803 2.48 -3.32 27.59
CA CYS A 803 3.32 -3.08 26.42
C CYS A 803 4.46 -4.11 26.34
N ALA A 804 5.17 -4.33 27.44
CA ALA A 804 6.24 -5.35 27.51
C ALA A 804 5.71 -6.76 27.17
N LYS A 805 4.53 -7.14 27.64
CA LYS A 805 3.91 -8.43 27.34
C LYS A 805 3.64 -8.63 25.86
N HIS A 806 3.17 -7.59 25.14
CA HIS A 806 2.93 -7.69 23.70
C HIS A 806 4.24 -7.95 22.93
N ILE A 807 5.31 -7.25 23.29
CA ILE A 807 6.64 -7.47 22.69
C ILE A 807 7.14 -8.88 22.98
N LEU A 808 7.04 -9.33 24.23
CA LEU A 808 7.41 -10.71 24.62
C LEU A 808 6.59 -11.77 23.88
N SER A 809 5.29 -11.50 23.64
CA SER A 809 4.43 -12.39 22.86
C SER A 809 4.91 -12.55 21.42
N VAL A 810 5.30 -11.44 20.75
CA VAL A 810 5.86 -11.49 19.40
C VAL A 810 7.24 -12.15 19.41
N ALA A 811 8.11 -11.83 20.37
CA ALA A 811 9.41 -12.46 20.51
C ALA A 811 9.27 -14.01 20.69
N LEU A 812 8.25 -14.46 21.41
CA LEU A 812 7.94 -15.89 21.54
C LEU A 812 7.54 -16.53 20.21
N LYS A 813 6.80 -15.83 19.35
CA LYS A 813 6.41 -16.29 18.02
C LYS A 813 7.62 -16.44 17.08
N THR A 814 8.67 -15.63 17.26
CA THR A 814 9.89 -15.68 16.41
C THR A 814 10.88 -16.78 16.85
N MET A 815 10.76 -17.33 18.04
CA MET A 815 11.58 -18.43 18.54
C MET A 815 11.11 -19.80 17.97
#